data_61012026d62a8fd77f65c79be22a0b54
#
_entry.id   61012026d62a8fd77f65c79be22a0b54
#
_cell.length_a   1.000
_cell.length_b   1.000
_cell.length_c   1.000
_cell.angle_alpha   90.00
_cell.angle_beta   90.00
_cell.angle_gamma   90.00
#
_symmetry.space_group_name_H-M   'P 1'
#
loop_
_entity.id
_entity.type
_entity.pdbx_description
1 polymer ?
#
loop_
_entity_poly.entity_id
_entity_poly.type
_entity_poly.pdbx_seq_one_letter_code
_entity_poly.pdbx_strand_id
1 'polypeptide(L)'
;MAKAKTVQNINDPLAGHTPAIRRFLEIKAQHPETLVLYRMGDFYETFFDDAVRANKLLGITLTSRGTDLNGEPIPMAGVPEKTLEQYLARLVKQGVSVAICEQIGDPSKGPLERELARIVTPGTLTENELLPQKQDAALLAISPAGRHGARLGLAWLVLSNGQFHVANTSLEELATEVTRIAPSEILVPEDFKETIDELRLPAAITPLPKWYFTVDHGTAKLKHQFQVQELTAWGLDDVPDAVSAAGALLTYAENTQCEAIPHLLPPVLEVQSQFVGMDSASRRNLELTQTLRGDDGPTLFSLLDQCKTSMGSRLLRQWIHNPLRDTQIVSSRHQAVESFVQAEHLRESVRDKLKTVPDFERLATRIAMRSIRPKELAALRDALPHLAQIAQELMLADDPLIEEKAADLVIDPALYERLNAALLAEPAVQLRDGDVIASTYNEELATLRELRDNVGDFLTQMEIRERASTGIPTLRVQYNKVQGFFIEISRGQADRVPLHYHRKQTLKNTERYITPELKEYEDKALSAQERSQALQKSLYNELLAFADGYVPVLQKASAAAATIDVLTSFAYHASRANWIRPKLEKAPGIEIIGARHPVVEDAIESYTPNDCLLIPGRRLLVITGPNMGGKSTYMRSIALIVLLTYIGSFVPAASAKIGPIDRILTRIGASDDLARGRSTFMVEMTEAAAILHQATDQSLVLMDEIGRGTSTFDGLSLAAAIAHELALVKKSFTLFATHYFELTKLEQTAPEVANVHVAAVENKNKIVFLHEVQDGPANQSYGIAVAQLAGVPNSVIRRARKMLNELQERSQLNEQLDLFADNNVEMPDEKAPEPDRTQALCEEIDALDVDQLTPRQALDLLYELKDKAQTILNN
;
A
#
# COMPACT_ATOMS: atom_id res chain seq x y z
N MET A 1 -26.94 10.15 -61.82
CA MET A 1 -27.46 9.88 -60.48
C MET A 1 -26.62 10.69 -59.46
N ALA A 2 -27.21 11.75 -58.93
CA ALA A 2 -26.56 12.71 -58.03
C ALA A 2 -26.42 12.09 -56.62
N LYS A 3 -25.21 12.12 -56.06
CA LYS A 3 -24.94 11.76 -54.65
C LYS A 3 -25.66 12.77 -53.75
N ALA A 4 -26.60 12.28 -52.96
CA ALA A 4 -27.23 13.07 -51.91
C ALA A 4 -26.15 13.59 -50.95
N LYS A 5 -25.98 14.91 -50.86
CA LYS A 5 -25.24 15.56 -49.80
C LYS A 5 -26.01 15.38 -48.49
N THR A 6 -25.50 14.61 -47.58
CA THR A 6 -26.00 14.55 -46.20
C THR A 6 -25.89 15.95 -45.59
N VAL A 7 -27.01 16.51 -45.17
CA VAL A 7 -27.07 17.80 -44.45
C VAL A 7 -26.30 17.61 -43.15
N GLN A 8 -25.12 18.22 -43.06
CA GLN A 8 -24.35 18.29 -41.80
C GLN A 8 -25.10 19.18 -40.83
N ASN A 9 -25.38 18.63 -39.67
CA ASN A 9 -25.96 19.35 -38.54
C ASN A 9 -24.92 20.37 -38.02
N ILE A 10 -25.16 21.65 -38.23
CA ILE A 10 -24.21 22.78 -38.01
C ILE A 10 -23.91 23.00 -36.50
N ASN A 11 -24.56 22.28 -35.58
CA ASN A 11 -24.40 22.40 -34.13
C ASN A 11 -23.69 21.21 -33.44
N ASP A 12 -23.09 20.31 -34.19
CA ASP A 12 -22.34 19.23 -33.61
C ASP A 12 -20.84 19.66 -33.48
N PRO A 13 -20.32 19.90 -32.25
CA PRO A 13 -18.92 20.30 -32.04
C PRO A 13 -17.90 19.24 -32.50
N LEU A 14 -18.35 18.03 -32.80
CA LEU A 14 -17.55 16.95 -33.34
C LEU A 14 -17.59 16.83 -34.87
N ALA A 15 -18.50 17.57 -35.53
CA ALA A 15 -18.65 17.55 -36.97
C ALA A 15 -17.42 18.15 -37.66
N GLY A 16 -16.70 17.36 -38.45
CA GLY A 16 -15.50 17.78 -39.19
C GLY A 16 -14.19 17.10 -38.78
N HIS A 17 -14.14 16.47 -37.63
CA HIS A 17 -13.00 15.65 -37.23
C HIS A 17 -13.04 14.26 -37.90
N THR A 18 -11.88 13.65 -38.04
CA THR A 18 -11.76 12.25 -38.45
C THR A 18 -12.47 11.31 -37.46
N PRO A 19 -12.99 10.14 -37.89
CA PRO A 19 -13.67 9.21 -36.98
C PRO A 19 -12.81 8.87 -35.73
N ALA A 20 -11.52 8.75 -35.88
CA ALA A 20 -10.59 8.46 -34.78
C ALA A 20 -10.52 9.61 -33.76
N ILE A 21 -10.38 10.86 -34.21
CA ILE A 21 -10.35 12.05 -33.35
C ILE A 21 -11.73 12.28 -32.69
N ARG A 22 -12.80 12.07 -33.42
CA ARG A 22 -14.17 12.16 -32.85
C ARG A 22 -14.34 11.18 -31.70
N ARG A 23 -13.95 9.91 -31.89
CA ARG A 23 -14.03 8.89 -30.84
C ARG A 23 -13.15 9.22 -29.63
N PHE A 24 -11.94 9.76 -29.86
CA PHE A 24 -11.09 10.28 -28.81
C PHE A 24 -11.78 11.38 -27.98
N LEU A 25 -12.42 12.35 -28.65
CA LEU A 25 -13.12 13.44 -27.97
C LEU A 25 -14.36 12.96 -27.21
N GLU A 26 -15.10 11.97 -27.74
CA GLU A 26 -16.21 11.32 -27.03
C GLU A 26 -15.77 10.67 -25.72
N ILE A 27 -14.67 9.92 -25.74
CA ILE A 27 -14.09 9.31 -24.54
C ILE A 27 -13.59 10.39 -23.58
N LYS A 28 -12.90 11.41 -24.10
CA LYS A 28 -12.42 12.53 -23.28
C LYS A 28 -13.53 13.29 -22.58
N ALA A 29 -14.68 13.48 -23.26
CA ALA A 29 -15.85 14.14 -22.68
C ALA A 29 -16.47 13.33 -21.51
N GLN A 30 -16.36 12.00 -21.54
CA GLN A 30 -16.80 11.14 -20.44
C GLN A 30 -15.79 11.12 -19.27
N HIS A 31 -14.50 11.36 -19.54
CA HIS A 31 -13.41 11.30 -18.56
C HIS A 31 -12.53 12.56 -18.66
N PRO A 32 -13.03 13.75 -18.30
CA PRO A 32 -12.35 15.03 -18.56
C PRO A 32 -11.00 15.17 -17.85
N GLU A 33 -10.85 14.63 -16.65
CA GLU A 33 -9.61 14.73 -15.86
C GLU A 33 -8.57 13.65 -16.20
N THR A 34 -9.00 12.59 -16.90
CA THR A 34 -8.17 11.42 -17.21
C THR A 34 -7.38 11.64 -18.50
N LEU A 35 -6.09 11.31 -18.50
CA LEU A 35 -5.26 11.36 -19.70
C LEU A 35 -5.60 10.18 -20.62
N VAL A 36 -6.01 10.44 -21.87
CA VAL A 36 -6.43 9.39 -22.80
C VAL A 36 -5.28 8.96 -23.68
N LEU A 37 -4.93 7.68 -23.62
CA LEU A 37 -3.99 7.01 -24.53
C LEU A 37 -4.75 6.13 -25.52
N TYR A 38 -4.66 6.48 -26.78
CA TYR A 38 -5.49 5.94 -27.86
C TYR A 38 -4.64 5.11 -28.83
N ARG A 39 -4.93 3.83 -28.96
CA ARG A 39 -4.13 2.91 -29.79
C ARG A 39 -4.20 3.25 -31.27
N MET A 40 -3.03 3.48 -31.90
CA MET A 40 -2.86 3.76 -33.32
C MET A 40 -1.70 2.91 -33.87
N GLY A 41 -2.02 1.67 -34.28
CA GLY A 41 -1.01 0.71 -34.70
C GLY A 41 -0.05 0.30 -33.56
N ASP A 42 1.24 0.54 -33.72
CA ASP A 42 2.29 0.20 -32.74
C ASP A 42 2.50 1.30 -31.66
N PHE A 43 1.65 2.36 -31.66
CA PHE A 43 1.75 3.47 -30.72
C PHE A 43 0.44 3.68 -29.98
N TYR A 44 0.55 4.22 -28.76
CA TYR A 44 -0.54 4.88 -28.06
C TYR A 44 -0.35 6.36 -28.22
N GLU A 45 -1.27 7.01 -28.93
CA GLU A 45 -1.24 8.44 -29.22
C GLU A 45 -2.23 9.19 -28.30
N THR A 46 -1.89 10.40 -27.97
CA THR A 46 -2.76 11.32 -27.23
C THR A 46 -2.80 12.67 -27.94
N PHE A 47 -3.92 13.41 -27.81
CA PHE A 47 -4.18 14.59 -28.61
C PHE A 47 -4.59 15.78 -27.74
N PHE A 48 -4.55 17.00 -28.33
CA PHE A 48 -4.97 18.24 -27.71
C PHE A 48 -4.22 18.52 -26.38
N ASP A 49 -4.96 18.94 -25.33
CA ASP A 49 -4.40 19.27 -24.01
C ASP A 49 -3.73 18.06 -23.35
N ASP A 50 -4.24 16.84 -23.60
CA ASP A 50 -3.62 15.63 -23.08
C ASP A 50 -2.23 15.40 -23.68
N ALA A 51 -1.98 15.76 -24.94
CA ALA A 51 -0.65 15.69 -25.56
C ALA A 51 0.33 16.67 -24.90
N VAL A 52 -0.13 17.89 -24.62
CA VAL A 52 0.66 18.90 -23.92
C VAL A 52 0.96 18.46 -22.49
N ARG A 53 -0.03 17.90 -21.81
CA ARG A 53 0.11 17.34 -20.44
C ARG A 53 1.09 16.18 -20.43
N ALA A 54 0.97 15.24 -21.36
CA ALA A 54 1.87 14.08 -21.49
C ALA A 54 3.33 14.52 -21.78
N ASN A 55 3.54 15.52 -22.66
CA ASN A 55 4.86 16.08 -22.90
C ASN A 55 5.50 16.62 -21.61
N LYS A 56 4.75 17.39 -20.81
CA LYS A 56 5.25 17.97 -19.54
C LYS A 56 5.59 16.89 -18.50
N LEU A 57 4.73 15.87 -18.37
CA LEU A 57 4.86 14.84 -17.32
C LEU A 57 5.90 13.77 -17.68
N LEU A 58 5.99 13.41 -18.96
CA LEU A 58 6.81 12.30 -19.42
C LEU A 58 8.08 12.72 -20.13
N GLY A 59 8.17 13.98 -20.61
CA GLY A 59 9.30 14.45 -21.43
C GLY A 59 9.31 13.84 -22.83
N ILE A 60 8.16 13.36 -23.34
CA ILE A 60 8.03 12.81 -24.71
C ILE A 60 7.85 13.93 -25.72
N THR A 61 8.19 13.66 -26.98
CA THR A 61 8.13 14.67 -28.06
C THR A 61 6.70 15.08 -28.36
N LEU A 62 6.43 16.37 -28.35
CA LEU A 62 5.17 16.95 -28.81
C LEU A 62 5.29 17.23 -30.32
N THR A 63 4.36 16.66 -31.09
CA THR A 63 4.22 16.82 -32.53
C THR A 63 2.83 17.30 -32.89
N SER A 64 2.45 17.26 -34.17
CA SER A 64 1.08 17.55 -34.61
C SER A 64 0.58 16.52 -35.62
N ARG A 65 -0.73 16.25 -35.62
CA ARG A 65 -1.39 15.33 -36.55
C ARG A 65 -2.73 15.87 -37.03
N GLY A 66 -2.77 16.31 -38.29
CA GLY A 66 -3.97 16.91 -38.86
C GLY A 66 -4.21 18.34 -38.37
N THR A 67 -5.36 18.87 -38.67
CA THR A 67 -5.80 20.21 -38.27
C THR A 67 -7.17 20.13 -37.57
N ASP A 68 -7.42 21.03 -36.65
CA ASP A 68 -8.72 21.20 -36.00
C ASP A 68 -9.75 21.89 -36.95
N LEU A 69 -10.93 22.19 -36.41
CA LEU A 69 -11.99 22.86 -37.14
C LEU A 69 -11.66 24.30 -37.56
N ASN A 70 -10.67 24.91 -36.91
CA ASN A 70 -10.17 26.27 -37.17
C ASN A 70 -8.96 26.27 -38.11
N GLY A 71 -8.47 25.10 -38.52
CA GLY A 71 -7.28 24.95 -39.35
C GLY A 71 -5.95 24.94 -38.58
N GLU A 72 -5.99 24.96 -37.24
CA GLU A 72 -4.80 24.87 -36.39
C GLU A 72 -4.29 23.42 -36.28
N PRO A 73 -2.96 23.20 -36.21
CA PRO A 73 -2.42 21.86 -36.03
C PRO A 73 -2.84 21.24 -34.71
N ILE A 74 -3.39 20.00 -34.73
CA ILE A 74 -3.76 19.27 -33.54
C ILE A 74 -2.50 18.76 -32.83
N PRO A 75 -2.19 19.24 -31.58
CA PRO A 75 -1.08 18.72 -30.81
C PRO A 75 -1.24 17.21 -30.60
N MET A 76 -0.14 16.47 -30.77
CA MET A 76 -0.09 15.02 -30.59
C MET A 76 1.22 14.62 -29.93
N ALA A 77 1.13 13.68 -29.01
CA ALA A 77 2.25 12.97 -28.44
C ALA A 77 1.94 11.46 -28.43
N GLY A 78 2.96 10.63 -28.40
CA GLY A 78 2.73 9.19 -28.40
C GLY A 78 3.86 8.40 -27.78
N VAL A 79 3.52 7.21 -27.31
CA VAL A 79 4.43 6.25 -26.70
C VAL A 79 4.33 4.90 -27.44
N PRO A 80 5.44 4.20 -27.67
CA PRO A 80 5.41 2.88 -28.29
C PRO A 80 4.66 1.87 -27.40
N GLU A 81 3.88 0.99 -28.00
CA GLU A 81 3.17 -0.07 -27.29
C GLU A 81 4.09 -0.90 -26.37
N LYS A 82 5.26 -1.27 -26.86
CA LYS A 82 6.23 -2.10 -26.11
C LYS A 82 6.75 -1.45 -24.82
N THR A 83 6.66 -0.14 -24.72
CA THR A 83 7.15 0.64 -23.56
C THR A 83 6.02 1.31 -22.78
N LEU A 84 4.77 1.06 -23.13
CA LEU A 84 3.59 1.66 -22.50
C LEU A 84 3.65 1.56 -20.97
N GLU A 85 3.95 0.37 -20.43
CA GLU A 85 3.97 0.11 -19.00
C GLU A 85 4.95 1.02 -18.24
N GLN A 86 6.12 1.31 -18.83
CA GLN A 86 7.10 2.20 -18.22
C GLN A 86 6.58 3.65 -18.11
N TYR A 87 5.84 4.11 -19.12
CA TYR A 87 5.23 5.44 -19.12
C TYR A 87 4.02 5.51 -18.19
N LEU A 88 3.20 4.46 -18.14
CA LEU A 88 2.10 4.33 -17.19
C LEU A 88 2.61 4.39 -15.75
N ALA A 89 3.66 3.64 -15.41
CA ALA A 89 4.27 3.67 -14.09
C ALA A 89 4.68 5.09 -13.66
N ARG A 90 5.22 5.89 -14.60
CA ARG A 90 5.60 7.28 -14.33
C ARG A 90 4.40 8.20 -14.12
N LEU A 91 3.32 8.03 -14.90
CA LEU A 91 2.09 8.82 -14.76
C LEU A 91 1.36 8.51 -13.46
N VAL A 92 1.17 7.23 -13.17
CA VAL A 92 0.51 6.76 -11.95
C VAL A 92 1.26 7.19 -10.70
N LYS A 93 2.60 7.11 -10.70
CA LYS A 93 3.43 7.60 -9.58
C LYS A 93 3.28 9.10 -9.33
N GLN A 94 2.85 9.86 -10.34
CA GLN A 94 2.53 11.30 -10.23
C GLN A 94 1.04 11.55 -9.91
N GLY A 95 0.27 10.50 -9.60
CA GLY A 95 -1.16 10.59 -9.28
C GLY A 95 -2.07 10.84 -10.49
N VAL A 96 -1.61 10.53 -11.71
CA VAL A 96 -2.37 10.79 -12.94
C VAL A 96 -3.10 9.54 -13.37
N SER A 97 -4.43 9.63 -13.50
CA SER A 97 -5.27 8.57 -14.07
C SER A 97 -5.19 8.56 -15.60
N VAL A 98 -5.14 7.35 -16.19
CA VAL A 98 -4.94 7.15 -17.62
C VAL A 98 -5.98 6.21 -18.21
N ALA A 99 -6.75 6.69 -19.20
CA ALA A 99 -7.68 5.87 -19.98
C ALA A 99 -6.97 5.20 -21.17
N ILE A 100 -6.98 3.90 -21.21
CA ILE A 100 -6.37 3.10 -22.29
C ILE A 100 -7.44 2.64 -23.25
N CYS A 101 -7.30 3.05 -24.51
CA CYS A 101 -8.22 2.68 -25.58
C CYS A 101 -7.53 1.68 -26.50
N GLU A 102 -8.15 0.51 -26.71
CA GLU A 102 -7.66 -0.57 -27.56
C GLU A 102 -8.40 -0.66 -28.89
N GLN A 103 -7.74 -1.26 -29.86
CA GLN A 103 -8.33 -1.59 -31.16
C GLN A 103 -9.10 -2.90 -31.05
N ILE A 104 -10.40 -2.86 -31.37
CA ILE A 104 -11.29 -4.01 -31.37
C ILE A 104 -11.77 -4.29 -32.80
N GLY A 105 -11.91 -5.57 -33.13
CA GLY A 105 -12.38 -6.04 -34.45
C GLY A 105 -11.34 -6.82 -35.22
N ASP A 106 -11.77 -7.32 -36.38
CA ASP A 106 -10.96 -8.10 -37.31
C ASP A 106 -10.52 -7.18 -38.46
N PRO A 107 -9.22 -6.95 -38.67
CA PRO A 107 -8.71 -6.09 -39.73
C PRO A 107 -9.16 -6.51 -41.13
N SER A 108 -9.51 -7.79 -41.32
CA SER A 108 -9.98 -8.34 -42.58
C SER A 108 -11.43 -7.99 -42.90
N LYS A 109 -12.22 -7.57 -41.90
CA LYS A 109 -13.68 -7.31 -42.03
C LYS A 109 -14.03 -5.82 -42.10
N GLY A 110 -13.07 -4.92 -41.91
CA GLY A 110 -13.30 -3.47 -41.99
C GLY A 110 -12.38 -2.62 -41.16
N PRO A 111 -12.65 -1.31 -41.03
CA PRO A 111 -11.89 -0.44 -40.12
C PRO A 111 -12.04 -0.90 -38.68
N LEU A 112 -10.92 -1.01 -37.98
CA LEU A 112 -10.92 -1.36 -36.54
C LEU A 112 -11.62 -0.27 -35.71
N GLU A 113 -12.56 -0.67 -34.89
CA GLU A 113 -13.17 0.21 -33.89
C GLU A 113 -12.19 0.32 -32.69
N ARG A 114 -12.40 1.36 -31.88
CA ARG A 114 -11.56 1.61 -30.72
C ARG A 114 -12.47 1.92 -29.54
N GLU A 115 -12.28 1.17 -28.48
CA GLU A 115 -13.06 1.27 -27.27
C GLU A 115 -12.17 1.48 -26.06
N LEU A 116 -12.75 2.05 -25.02
CA LEU A 116 -12.11 2.16 -23.72
C LEU A 116 -11.95 0.74 -23.16
N ALA A 117 -10.70 0.31 -23.03
CA ALA A 117 -10.40 -1.00 -22.47
C ALA A 117 -10.38 -0.96 -20.95
N ARG A 118 -9.79 0.09 -20.37
CA ARG A 118 -9.76 0.33 -18.93
C ARG A 118 -9.22 1.71 -18.59
N ILE A 119 -9.42 2.13 -17.34
CA ILE A 119 -8.81 3.31 -16.74
C ILE A 119 -7.82 2.86 -15.68
N VAL A 120 -6.56 3.22 -15.83
CA VAL A 120 -5.49 2.94 -14.87
C VAL A 120 -5.39 4.12 -13.92
N THR A 121 -5.64 3.88 -12.62
CA THR A 121 -5.52 4.87 -11.55
C THR A 121 -4.55 4.39 -10.46
N PRO A 122 -4.07 5.26 -9.57
CA PRO A 122 -3.15 4.83 -8.50
C PRO A 122 -3.67 3.70 -7.61
N GLY A 123 -5.01 3.62 -7.40
CA GLY A 123 -5.65 2.62 -6.56
C GLY A 123 -6.16 1.38 -7.29
N THR A 124 -6.16 1.36 -8.64
CA THR A 124 -6.74 0.27 -9.44
C THR A 124 -5.73 -0.50 -10.28
N LEU A 125 -4.48 -0.54 -9.83
CA LEU A 125 -3.38 -1.24 -10.49
C LEU A 125 -3.48 -2.76 -10.32
N THR A 126 -3.23 -3.50 -11.40
CA THR A 126 -3.19 -4.97 -11.41
C THR A 126 -1.91 -5.54 -12.04
N GLU A 127 -1.15 -4.73 -12.78
CA GLU A 127 0.08 -5.16 -13.43
C GLU A 127 1.26 -5.15 -12.46
N ASN A 128 2.02 -6.25 -12.45
CA ASN A 128 3.18 -6.40 -11.59
C ASN A 128 4.25 -5.31 -11.80
N GLU A 129 4.42 -4.85 -13.03
CA GLU A 129 5.40 -3.83 -13.41
C GLU A 129 5.05 -2.43 -12.87
N LEU A 130 3.77 -2.19 -12.60
CA LEU A 130 3.27 -0.93 -12.07
C LEU A 130 3.17 -0.92 -10.54
N LEU A 131 3.05 -2.10 -9.93
CA LEU A 131 2.84 -2.27 -8.50
C LEU A 131 4.17 -2.27 -7.73
N PRO A 132 4.22 -1.61 -6.56
CA PRO A 132 5.33 -1.80 -5.62
C PRO A 132 5.43 -3.28 -5.21
N GLN A 133 6.65 -3.80 -5.10
CA GLN A 133 6.82 -5.22 -4.75
C GLN A 133 6.48 -5.52 -3.29
N LYS A 134 6.86 -4.61 -2.38
CA LYS A 134 6.77 -4.79 -0.92
C LYS A 134 5.65 -3.98 -0.25
N GLN A 135 4.73 -3.44 -1.05
CA GLN A 135 3.61 -2.64 -0.58
C GLN A 135 2.39 -2.90 -1.46
N ASP A 136 1.20 -2.85 -0.85
CA ASP A 136 -0.05 -2.92 -1.57
C ASP A 136 -0.47 -1.54 -2.10
N ALA A 137 -1.19 -1.54 -3.23
CA ALA A 137 -1.85 -0.34 -3.75
C ALA A 137 -3.33 -0.40 -3.36
N ALA A 138 -3.64 0.12 -2.17
CA ALA A 138 -5.02 0.11 -1.68
C ALA A 138 -5.82 1.27 -2.27
N LEU A 139 -7.07 1.00 -2.64
CA LEU A 139 -8.11 1.97 -2.98
C LEU A 139 -9.04 2.12 -1.78
N LEU A 140 -9.20 3.32 -1.23
CA LEU A 140 -10.03 3.63 -0.07
C LEU A 140 -11.23 4.47 -0.49
N ALA A 141 -12.43 4.12 -0.03
CA ALA A 141 -13.61 4.98 -0.13
C ALA A 141 -14.02 5.46 1.27
N ILE A 142 -14.42 6.73 1.37
CA ILE A 142 -14.86 7.38 2.60
C ILE A 142 -16.30 7.88 2.40
N SER A 143 -17.23 7.37 3.19
CA SER A 143 -18.63 7.78 3.19
C SER A 143 -18.95 8.58 4.46
N PRO A 144 -19.25 9.89 4.36
CA PRO A 144 -19.66 10.69 5.52
C PRO A 144 -21.07 10.34 5.96
N ALA A 145 -21.28 10.27 7.28
CA ALA A 145 -22.56 10.00 7.90
C ALA A 145 -22.85 10.94 9.08
N GLY A 146 -24.12 11.11 9.39
CA GLY A 146 -24.58 12.04 10.42
C GLY A 146 -24.46 13.51 10.01
N ARG A 147 -24.71 14.41 10.97
CA ARG A 147 -24.54 15.85 10.73
C ARG A 147 -23.05 16.19 10.61
N HIS A 148 -22.69 16.91 9.54
CA HIS A 148 -21.31 17.36 9.24
C HIS A 148 -20.25 16.25 9.15
N GLY A 149 -20.63 14.99 8.88
CA GLY A 149 -19.66 13.89 8.72
C GLY A 149 -18.94 13.49 10.02
N ALA A 150 -19.60 13.62 11.18
CA ALA A 150 -19.00 13.25 12.47
C ALA A 150 -18.64 11.76 12.54
N ARG A 151 -19.38 10.89 11.84
CA ARG A 151 -19.06 9.48 11.62
C ARG A 151 -18.70 9.26 10.17
N LEU A 152 -17.77 8.36 9.92
CA LEU A 152 -17.31 8.00 8.60
C LEU A 152 -17.33 6.49 8.42
N GLY A 153 -17.93 6.04 7.33
CA GLY A 153 -17.76 4.67 6.85
C GLY A 153 -16.54 4.60 5.95
N LEU A 154 -15.69 3.61 6.19
CA LEU A 154 -14.51 3.30 5.40
C LEU A 154 -14.70 1.97 4.69
N ALA A 155 -14.28 1.90 3.43
CA ALA A 155 -14.10 0.64 2.72
C ALA A 155 -12.84 0.72 1.89
N TRP A 156 -12.01 -0.32 1.94
CA TRP A 156 -10.83 -0.37 1.09
C TRP A 156 -10.61 -1.75 0.49
N LEU A 157 -10.08 -1.75 -0.70
CA LEU A 157 -9.71 -2.97 -1.40
C LEU A 157 -8.30 -2.87 -1.97
N VAL A 158 -7.65 -4.02 -2.09
CA VAL A 158 -6.41 -4.20 -2.82
C VAL A 158 -6.74 -5.02 -4.06
N LEU A 159 -6.92 -4.35 -5.19
CA LEU A 159 -7.38 -5.00 -6.43
C LEU A 159 -6.43 -6.10 -6.91
N SER A 160 -5.13 -5.97 -6.62
CA SER A 160 -4.10 -6.93 -7.06
C SER A 160 -4.11 -8.26 -6.32
N ASN A 161 -4.83 -8.38 -5.19
CA ASN A 161 -4.93 -9.64 -4.41
C ASN A 161 -6.35 -9.98 -3.96
N GLY A 162 -7.29 -9.09 -4.18
CA GLY A 162 -8.70 -9.30 -3.85
C GLY A 162 -9.08 -9.03 -2.39
N GLN A 163 -8.16 -8.58 -1.53
CA GLN A 163 -8.49 -8.23 -0.14
C GLN A 163 -9.47 -7.06 -0.09
N PHE A 164 -10.51 -7.20 0.72
CA PHE A 164 -11.57 -6.23 0.87
C PHE A 164 -11.95 -6.07 2.34
N HIS A 165 -11.86 -4.85 2.84
CA HIS A 165 -12.09 -4.52 4.24
C HIS A 165 -13.07 -3.36 4.38
N VAL A 166 -13.77 -3.31 5.50
CA VAL A 166 -14.69 -2.23 5.87
C VAL A 166 -14.53 -1.89 7.33
N ALA A 167 -14.72 -0.62 7.68
CA ALA A 167 -14.65 -0.13 9.06
C ALA A 167 -15.48 1.13 9.23
N ASN A 168 -15.77 1.50 10.48
CA ASN A 168 -16.25 2.81 10.84
C ASN A 168 -15.19 3.58 11.62
N THR A 169 -15.14 4.90 11.42
CA THR A 169 -14.24 5.79 12.15
C THR A 169 -14.89 7.15 12.39
N SER A 170 -14.20 8.03 13.10
CA SER A 170 -14.56 9.45 13.23
C SER A 170 -13.69 10.33 12.31
N LEU A 171 -14.10 11.57 12.07
CA LEU A 171 -13.30 12.53 11.31
C LEU A 171 -11.94 12.82 11.99
N GLU A 172 -11.91 12.81 13.33
CA GLU A 172 -10.69 13.02 14.11
C GLU A 172 -9.67 11.89 13.94
N GLU A 173 -10.14 10.64 13.84
CA GLU A 173 -9.31 9.46 13.70
C GLU A 173 -8.97 9.13 12.23
N LEU A 174 -9.61 9.81 11.26
CA LEU A 174 -9.44 9.52 9.84
C LEU A 174 -7.97 9.57 9.39
N ALA A 175 -7.22 10.57 9.82
CA ALA A 175 -5.79 10.70 9.45
C ALA A 175 -4.96 9.51 9.97
N THR A 176 -5.32 8.96 11.13
CA THR A 176 -4.71 7.76 11.71
C THR A 176 -5.02 6.52 10.86
N GLU A 177 -6.29 6.32 10.48
CA GLU A 177 -6.70 5.21 9.63
C GLU A 177 -6.10 5.29 8.24
N VAL A 178 -6.07 6.47 7.61
CA VAL A 178 -5.42 6.66 6.30
C VAL A 178 -3.91 6.35 6.38
N THR A 179 -3.24 6.73 7.47
CA THR A 179 -1.83 6.38 7.68
C THR A 179 -1.64 4.87 7.86
N ARG A 180 -2.56 4.19 8.52
CA ARG A 180 -2.55 2.73 8.75
C ARG A 180 -2.78 1.96 7.45
N ILE A 181 -3.80 2.33 6.70
CA ILE A 181 -4.19 1.70 5.43
C ILE A 181 -3.18 2.04 4.33
N ALA A 182 -2.60 3.24 4.36
CA ALA A 182 -1.69 3.79 3.37
C ALA A 182 -2.23 3.69 1.92
N PRO A 183 -3.45 4.20 1.64
CA PRO A 183 -4.07 4.07 0.34
C PRO A 183 -3.29 4.85 -0.73
N SER A 184 -3.30 4.34 -1.95
CA SER A 184 -2.77 5.03 -3.13
C SER A 184 -3.76 6.05 -3.69
N GLU A 185 -5.06 5.82 -3.45
CA GLU A 185 -6.15 6.67 -3.93
C GLU A 185 -7.32 6.64 -2.93
N ILE A 186 -7.96 7.81 -2.73
CA ILE A 186 -9.11 7.99 -1.84
C ILE A 186 -10.31 8.48 -2.64
N LEU A 187 -11.43 7.77 -2.54
CA LEU A 187 -12.71 8.12 -3.14
C LEU A 187 -13.59 8.83 -2.12
N VAL A 188 -14.16 9.96 -2.49
CA VAL A 188 -15.03 10.76 -1.61
C VAL A 188 -16.24 11.29 -2.38
N PRO A 189 -17.39 11.57 -1.74
CA PRO A 189 -18.47 12.31 -2.37
C PRO A 189 -18.00 13.71 -2.77
N GLU A 190 -18.50 14.23 -3.92
CA GLU A 190 -18.14 15.56 -4.43
C GLU A 190 -18.33 16.67 -3.39
N ASP A 191 -19.40 16.61 -2.60
CA ASP A 191 -19.75 17.60 -1.58
C ASP A 191 -18.91 17.47 -0.28
N PHE A 192 -18.13 16.41 -0.13
CA PHE A 192 -17.25 16.20 1.03
C PHE A 192 -15.76 16.42 0.72
N LYS A 193 -15.43 16.67 -0.55
CA LYS A 193 -14.04 16.80 -1.01
C LYS A 193 -13.30 17.92 -0.29
N GLU A 194 -13.90 19.09 -0.12
CA GLU A 194 -13.26 20.25 0.53
C GLU A 194 -12.82 19.92 1.97
N THR A 195 -13.69 19.22 2.74
CA THR A 195 -13.37 18.78 4.11
C THR A 195 -12.16 17.83 4.13
N ILE A 196 -12.05 16.93 3.16
CA ILE A 196 -10.94 15.98 3.08
C ILE A 196 -9.64 16.68 2.59
N ASP A 197 -9.74 17.64 1.66
CA ASP A 197 -8.59 18.42 1.18
C ASP A 197 -7.93 19.23 2.32
N GLU A 198 -8.71 19.72 3.29
CA GLU A 198 -8.21 20.42 4.48
C GLU A 198 -7.31 19.53 5.37
N LEU A 199 -7.57 18.21 5.40
CA LEU A 199 -6.77 17.25 6.17
C LEU A 199 -5.41 16.96 5.53
N ARG A 200 -5.19 17.33 4.26
CA ARG A 200 -3.94 17.12 3.50
C ARG A 200 -3.42 15.68 3.60
N LEU A 201 -4.30 14.73 3.30
CA LEU A 201 -3.96 13.30 3.35
C LEU A 201 -2.93 12.94 2.27
N PRO A 202 -2.03 11.97 2.52
CA PRO A 202 -0.94 11.61 1.60
C PRO A 202 -1.39 10.65 0.49
N ALA A 203 -2.52 10.91 -0.18
CA ALA A 203 -3.04 10.10 -1.29
C ALA A 203 -3.77 10.96 -2.31
N ALA A 204 -3.93 10.48 -3.53
CA ALA A 204 -4.73 11.13 -4.55
C ALA A 204 -6.23 11.08 -4.16
N ILE A 205 -6.93 12.23 -4.22
CA ILE A 205 -8.35 12.31 -3.86
C ILE A 205 -9.18 12.40 -5.13
N THR A 206 -10.07 11.42 -5.31
CA THR A 206 -10.98 11.32 -6.47
C THR A 206 -12.43 11.54 -6.02
N PRO A 207 -13.06 12.67 -6.39
CA PRO A 207 -14.45 12.93 -6.08
C PRO A 207 -15.37 12.08 -6.96
N LEU A 208 -16.43 11.56 -6.36
CA LEU A 208 -17.46 10.77 -7.05
C LEU A 208 -18.87 11.31 -6.77
N PRO A 209 -19.84 11.06 -7.66
CA PRO A 209 -21.22 11.43 -7.46
C PRO A 209 -21.79 10.89 -6.14
N LYS A 210 -22.51 11.72 -5.41
CA LYS A 210 -23.05 11.38 -4.06
C LYS A 210 -23.90 10.11 -4.04
N TRP A 211 -24.62 9.80 -5.13
CA TRP A 211 -25.49 8.63 -5.19
C TRP A 211 -24.72 7.28 -5.13
N TYR A 212 -23.39 7.28 -5.37
CA TYR A 212 -22.57 6.10 -5.15
C TYR A 212 -22.48 5.73 -3.67
N PHE A 213 -22.58 6.74 -2.79
CA PHE A 213 -22.39 6.62 -1.34
C PHE A 213 -23.75 6.50 -0.63
N THR A 214 -24.65 5.65 -1.10
CA THR A 214 -25.91 5.37 -0.44
C THR A 214 -25.96 3.93 0.07
N VAL A 215 -26.62 3.71 1.20
CA VAL A 215 -26.73 2.39 1.83
C VAL A 215 -27.41 1.39 0.90
N ASP A 216 -28.49 1.81 0.21
CA ASP A 216 -29.21 0.95 -0.72
C ASP A 216 -28.34 0.52 -1.91
N HIS A 217 -27.55 1.47 -2.46
CA HIS A 217 -26.62 1.17 -3.53
C HIS A 217 -25.53 0.20 -3.06
N GLY A 218 -24.93 0.45 -1.90
CA GLY A 218 -23.90 -0.41 -1.30
C GLY A 218 -24.42 -1.82 -1.03
N THR A 219 -25.59 -1.92 -0.42
CA THR A 219 -26.22 -3.22 -0.14
C THR A 219 -26.51 -4.00 -1.44
N ALA A 220 -27.08 -3.35 -2.45
CA ALA A 220 -27.37 -3.99 -3.74
C ALA A 220 -26.06 -4.46 -4.43
N LYS A 221 -25.01 -3.61 -4.44
CA LYS A 221 -23.72 -3.93 -5.05
C LYS A 221 -23.02 -5.11 -4.35
N LEU A 222 -22.95 -5.12 -3.02
CA LEU A 222 -22.36 -6.21 -2.25
C LEU A 222 -23.11 -7.53 -2.47
N LYS A 223 -24.44 -7.52 -2.40
CA LYS A 223 -25.27 -8.72 -2.66
C LYS A 223 -25.06 -9.26 -4.07
N HIS A 224 -24.97 -8.38 -5.06
CA HIS A 224 -24.73 -8.78 -6.44
C HIS A 224 -23.31 -9.34 -6.64
N GLN A 225 -22.28 -8.66 -6.13
CA GLN A 225 -20.88 -9.06 -6.27
C GLN A 225 -20.63 -10.46 -5.70
N PHE A 226 -21.14 -10.73 -4.50
CA PHE A 226 -20.88 -11.98 -3.78
C PHE A 226 -22.00 -13.00 -3.90
N GLN A 227 -23.06 -12.69 -4.69
CA GLN A 227 -24.22 -13.56 -4.93
C GLN A 227 -24.90 -14.07 -3.63
N VAL A 228 -25.02 -13.17 -2.64
CA VAL A 228 -25.65 -13.44 -1.33
C VAL A 228 -26.97 -12.70 -1.19
N GLN A 229 -27.88 -13.24 -0.35
CA GLN A 229 -29.18 -12.62 -0.08
C GLN A 229 -29.09 -11.58 1.06
N GLU A 230 -28.22 -11.80 2.03
CA GLU A 230 -28.07 -10.97 3.22
C GLU A 230 -26.59 -10.74 3.53
N LEU A 231 -26.28 -9.64 4.24
CA LEU A 231 -24.92 -9.24 4.60
C LEU A 231 -24.57 -9.61 6.05
N THR A 232 -25.54 -10.19 6.79
CA THR A 232 -25.45 -10.53 8.22
C THR A 232 -24.27 -11.44 8.55
N ALA A 233 -23.94 -12.38 7.65
CA ALA A 233 -22.80 -13.30 7.84
C ALA A 233 -21.45 -12.59 7.97
N TRP A 234 -21.34 -11.37 7.49
CA TRP A 234 -20.13 -10.54 7.58
C TRP A 234 -20.23 -9.44 8.63
N GLY A 235 -21.34 -9.37 9.42
CA GLY A 235 -21.57 -8.35 10.44
C GLY A 235 -21.78 -6.94 9.88
N LEU A 236 -22.23 -6.81 8.62
CA LEU A 236 -22.33 -5.52 7.94
C LEU A 236 -23.66 -4.79 8.20
N ASP A 237 -24.62 -5.44 8.82
CA ASP A 237 -25.94 -4.84 9.10
C ASP A 237 -25.84 -3.67 10.10
N ASP A 238 -24.85 -3.72 11.00
CA ASP A 238 -24.63 -2.71 12.04
C ASP A 238 -23.73 -1.54 11.59
N VAL A 239 -23.22 -1.58 10.35
CA VAL A 239 -22.26 -0.60 9.83
C VAL A 239 -22.70 -0.03 8.46
N PRO A 240 -23.90 0.59 8.37
CA PRO A 240 -24.47 1.07 7.10
C PRO A 240 -23.58 2.10 6.39
N ASP A 241 -22.81 2.90 7.15
CA ASP A 241 -21.92 3.91 6.61
C ASP A 241 -20.75 3.26 5.85
N ALA A 242 -20.19 2.18 6.38
CA ALA A 242 -19.16 1.38 5.71
C ALA A 242 -19.69 0.62 4.48
N VAL A 243 -20.96 0.15 4.54
CA VAL A 243 -21.66 -0.44 3.39
C VAL A 243 -21.81 0.57 2.25
N SER A 244 -22.14 1.83 2.56
CA SER A 244 -22.21 2.91 1.57
C SER A 244 -20.86 3.14 0.90
N ALA A 245 -19.75 3.20 1.68
CA ALA A 245 -18.40 3.32 1.16
C ALA A 245 -18.02 2.12 0.27
N ALA A 246 -18.37 0.90 0.69
CA ALA A 246 -18.14 -0.32 -0.08
C ALA A 246 -18.84 -0.32 -1.45
N GLY A 247 -20.07 0.22 -1.51
CA GLY A 247 -20.80 0.37 -2.78
C GLY A 247 -20.11 1.30 -3.75
N ALA A 248 -19.67 2.46 -3.29
CA ALA A 248 -18.91 3.42 -4.10
C ALA A 248 -17.58 2.81 -4.59
N LEU A 249 -16.88 2.13 -3.71
CA LEU A 249 -15.62 1.45 -4.00
C LEU A 249 -15.77 0.41 -5.13
N LEU A 250 -16.72 -0.52 -5.00
CA LEU A 250 -17.00 -1.55 -6.00
C LEU A 250 -17.41 -0.94 -7.35
N THR A 251 -18.29 0.05 -7.32
CA THR A 251 -18.75 0.70 -8.56
C THR A 251 -17.59 1.39 -9.27
N TYR A 252 -16.72 2.07 -8.56
CA TYR A 252 -15.54 2.70 -9.13
C TYR A 252 -14.56 1.67 -9.71
N ALA A 253 -14.27 0.60 -8.96
CA ALA A 253 -13.37 -0.45 -9.41
C ALA A 253 -13.89 -1.17 -10.68
N GLU A 254 -15.18 -1.51 -10.75
CA GLU A 254 -15.81 -2.08 -11.97
C GLU A 254 -15.74 -1.12 -13.15
N ASN A 255 -16.07 0.16 -12.94
CA ASN A 255 -16.04 1.16 -14.00
C ASN A 255 -14.63 1.41 -14.54
N THR A 256 -13.60 1.39 -13.67
CA THR A 256 -12.22 1.59 -14.09
C THR A 256 -11.61 0.38 -14.78
N GLN A 257 -12.00 -0.83 -14.37
CA GLN A 257 -11.58 -2.06 -15.04
C GLN A 257 -12.38 -2.35 -16.31
N CYS A 258 -13.55 -1.73 -16.49
CA CYS A 258 -14.52 -2.02 -17.57
C CYS A 258 -14.97 -3.49 -17.62
N GLU A 259 -14.73 -4.26 -16.55
CA GLU A 259 -15.02 -5.68 -16.43
C GLU A 259 -15.43 -6.02 -14.98
N ALA A 260 -16.03 -7.20 -14.79
CA ALA A 260 -16.31 -7.75 -13.48
C ALA A 260 -15.00 -8.06 -12.71
N ILE A 261 -15.08 -8.06 -11.38
CA ILE A 261 -13.94 -8.30 -10.49
C ILE A 261 -14.18 -9.58 -9.66
N PRO A 262 -14.12 -10.77 -10.30
CA PRO A 262 -14.59 -12.02 -9.69
C PRO A 262 -13.70 -12.54 -8.55
N HIS A 263 -12.46 -12.06 -8.45
CA HIS A 263 -11.45 -12.52 -7.49
C HIS A 263 -11.52 -11.85 -6.11
N LEU A 264 -12.45 -10.91 -5.91
CA LEU A 264 -12.58 -10.26 -4.61
C LEU A 264 -12.96 -11.24 -3.52
N LEU A 265 -12.27 -11.15 -2.40
CA LEU A 265 -12.63 -11.86 -1.17
C LEU A 265 -13.82 -11.19 -0.49
N PRO A 266 -14.63 -11.92 0.28
CA PRO A 266 -15.69 -11.31 1.07
C PRO A 266 -15.17 -10.18 1.97
N PRO A 267 -15.96 -9.11 2.19
CA PRO A 267 -15.54 -8.00 3.02
C PRO A 267 -15.33 -8.43 4.47
N VAL A 268 -14.22 -7.98 5.05
CA VAL A 268 -13.88 -8.21 6.45
C VAL A 268 -14.16 -6.92 7.23
N LEU A 269 -15.04 -7.02 8.23
CA LEU A 269 -15.28 -5.92 9.16
C LEU A 269 -14.11 -5.80 10.14
N GLU A 270 -13.35 -4.73 10.05
CA GLU A 270 -12.30 -4.40 11.01
C GLU A 270 -12.86 -3.53 12.15
N VAL A 271 -12.59 -3.95 13.37
CA VAL A 271 -12.91 -3.18 14.58
C VAL A 271 -11.60 -2.72 15.23
N GLN A 272 -11.47 -1.43 15.49
CA GLN A 272 -10.23 -0.84 16.05
C GLN A 272 -9.75 -1.55 17.33
N SER A 273 -10.67 -2.07 18.15
CA SER A 273 -10.33 -2.80 19.39
C SER A 273 -9.60 -4.13 19.17
N GLN A 274 -9.55 -4.64 17.94
CA GLN A 274 -8.78 -5.86 17.59
C GLN A 274 -7.28 -5.62 17.52
N PHE A 275 -6.86 -4.35 17.38
CA PHE A 275 -5.46 -3.98 17.19
C PHE A 275 -4.93 -3.16 18.36
N VAL A 276 -3.61 -3.21 18.56
CA VAL A 276 -2.91 -2.23 19.40
C VAL A 276 -2.88 -0.91 18.62
N GLY A 277 -3.64 0.08 19.11
CA GLY A 277 -3.80 1.37 18.46
C GLY A 277 -2.50 2.18 18.44
N MET A 278 -2.21 2.82 17.31
CA MET A 278 -1.11 3.78 17.17
C MET A 278 -1.57 4.92 16.27
N ASP A 279 -1.41 6.15 16.72
CA ASP A 279 -1.67 7.31 15.88
C ASP A 279 -0.60 7.51 14.78
N SER A 280 -0.83 8.43 13.87
CA SER A 280 0.10 8.71 12.76
C SER A 280 1.45 9.23 13.24
N ALA A 281 1.49 10.00 14.33
CA ALA A 281 2.71 10.50 14.94
C ALA A 281 3.52 9.35 15.55
N SER A 282 2.89 8.44 16.28
CA SER A 282 3.53 7.27 16.88
C SER A 282 4.15 6.34 15.84
N ARG A 283 3.43 6.04 14.74
CA ARG A 283 3.98 5.23 13.64
C ARG A 283 5.24 5.84 13.04
N ARG A 284 5.26 7.15 12.84
CA ARG A 284 6.40 7.91 12.34
C ARG A 284 7.54 7.96 13.35
N ASN A 285 7.23 8.28 14.62
CA ASN A 285 8.24 8.43 15.67
C ASN A 285 8.96 7.12 15.99
N LEU A 286 8.31 5.97 15.80
CA LEU A 286 8.89 4.64 15.95
C LEU A 286 9.62 4.15 14.70
N GLU A 287 9.60 4.92 13.60
CA GLU A 287 10.28 4.58 12.33
C GLU A 287 9.95 3.15 11.85
N LEU A 288 8.65 2.83 11.82
CA LEU A 288 8.20 1.46 11.56
C LEU A 288 8.55 1.01 10.14
N THR A 289 8.22 1.84 9.12
CA THR A 289 8.39 1.52 7.69
C THR A 289 9.05 2.65 6.89
N GLN A 290 9.22 3.82 7.49
CA GLN A 290 9.91 4.98 6.93
C GLN A 290 10.67 5.68 8.06
N THR A 291 11.81 6.29 7.73
CA THR A 291 12.55 7.09 8.71
C THR A 291 11.81 8.39 9.02
N LEU A 292 12.21 9.08 10.07
CA LEU A 292 11.69 10.43 10.39
C LEU A 292 11.90 11.44 9.24
N ARG A 293 12.89 11.22 8.38
CA ARG A 293 13.17 12.04 7.19
C ARG A 293 12.34 11.65 5.98
N GLY A 294 11.60 10.51 6.05
CA GLY A 294 10.79 9.99 4.96
C GLY A 294 11.60 9.26 3.87
N ASP A 295 12.84 8.90 4.14
CA ASP A 295 13.68 8.09 3.26
C ASP A 295 13.59 6.59 3.59
N ASP A 296 14.16 5.75 2.73
CA ASP A 296 14.21 4.29 2.87
C ASP A 296 15.36 3.82 3.79
N GLY A 297 15.78 4.64 4.76
CA GLY A 297 16.85 4.30 5.71
C GLY A 297 16.50 3.11 6.61
N PRO A 298 17.37 2.77 7.59
CA PRO A 298 17.14 1.63 8.48
C PRO A 298 15.89 1.85 9.35
N THR A 299 14.87 1.03 9.12
CA THR A 299 13.59 1.02 9.83
C THR A 299 13.33 -0.35 10.45
N LEU A 300 12.30 -0.47 11.30
CA LEU A 300 11.92 -1.78 11.84
C LEU A 300 11.57 -2.76 10.71
N PHE A 301 10.83 -2.30 9.69
CA PHE A 301 10.47 -3.14 8.54
C PHE A 301 11.72 -3.60 7.77
N SER A 302 12.64 -2.70 7.44
CA SER A 302 13.85 -3.06 6.67
C SER A 302 14.73 -4.08 7.41
N LEU A 303 14.77 -4.01 8.75
CA LEU A 303 15.49 -4.97 9.60
C LEU A 303 14.83 -6.36 9.54
N LEU A 304 13.51 -6.42 9.72
CA LEU A 304 12.76 -7.67 9.82
C LEU A 304 12.50 -8.33 8.48
N ASP A 305 12.52 -7.56 7.36
CA ASP A 305 12.18 -8.07 6.03
C ASP A 305 13.31 -8.94 5.44
N GLN A 306 13.41 -10.14 6.00
CA GLN A 306 14.23 -11.22 5.49
C GLN A 306 13.39 -12.22 4.66
N CYS A 307 12.14 -11.83 4.31
CA CYS A 307 11.23 -12.62 3.50
C CYS A 307 11.84 -12.98 2.14
N LYS A 308 11.44 -14.12 1.60
CA LYS A 308 11.92 -14.63 0.29
C LYS A 308 10.94 -14.34 -0.84
N THR A 309 9.70 -14.00 -0.48
CA THR A 309 8.62 -13.65 -1.41
C THR A 309 8.15 -12.22 -1.21
N SER A 310 7.67 -11.59 -2.27
CA SER A 310 7.04 -10.26 -2.17
C SER A 310 5.75 -10.31 -1.36
N MET A 311 5.02 -11.43 -1.40
CA MET A 311 3.81 -11.69 -0.60
C MET A 311 4.13 -11.64 0.89
N GLY A 312 5.20 -12.32 1.33
CA GLY A 312 5.67 -12.29 2.72
C GLY A 312 6.06 -10.87 3.16
N SER A 313 6.79 -10.13 2.34
CA SER A 313 7.16 -8.73 2.64
C SER A 313 5.93 -7.83 2.82
N ARG A 314 4.89 -7.98 1.97
CA ARG A 314 3.62 -7.24 2.11
C ARG A 314 2.90 -7.60 3.41
N LEU A 315 2.78 -8.88 3.71
CA LEU A 315 2.14 -9.36 4.93
C LEU A 315 2.90 -8.89 6.19
N LEU A 316 4.23 -8.92 6.19
CA LEU A 316 5.06 -8.39 7.28
C LEU A 316 4.78 -6.91 7.52
N ARG A 317 4.73 -6.09 6.46
CA ARG A 317 4.37 -4.68 6.56
C ARG A 317 2.97 -4.50 7.16
N GLN A 318 2.01 -5.29 6.73
CA GLN A 318 0.65 -5.28 7.26
C GLN A 318 0.62 -5.64 8.77
N TRP A 319 1.37 -6.67 9.20
CA TRP A 319 1.44 -7.04 10.61
C TRP A 319 2.08 -5.95 11.48
N ILE A 320 3.12 -5.28 11.01
CA ILE A 320 3.76 -4.16 11.73
C ILE A 320 2.77 -2.99 11.93
N HIS A 321 1.93 -2.71 10.94
CA HIS A 321 0.92 -1.64 11.04
C HIS A 321 -0.34 -2.06 11.81
N ASN A 322 -0.60 -3.36 11.94
CA ASN A 322 -1.80 -3.92 12.59
C ASN A 322 -1.43 -4.98 13.64
N PRO A 323 -0.72 -4.61 14.74
CA PRO A 323 -0.39 -5.55 15.82
C PRO A 323 -1.68 -5.99 16.51
N LEU A 324 -1.87 -7.31 16.66
CA LEU A 324 -3.11 -7.90 17.15
C LEU A 324 -3.19 -7.93 18.67
N ARG A 325 -4.35 -7.60 19.23
CA ARG A 325 -4.62 -7.75 20.67
C ARG A 325 -5.06 -9.17 21.05
N ASP A 326 -5.44 -9.99 20.10
CA ASP A 326 -5.78 -11.38 20.36
C ASP A 326 -4.54 -12.18 20.76
N THR A 327 -4.43 -12.44 22.04
CA THR A 327 -3.30 -13.16 22.65
C THR A 327 -3.20 -14.62 22.22
N GLN A 328 -4.29 -15.24 21.74
CA GLN A 328 -4.25 -16.63 21.23
C GLN A 328 -3.58 -16.66 19.87
N ILE A 329 -3.97 -15.78 18.95
CA ILE A 329 -3.34 -15.67 17.62
C ILE A 329 -1.87 -15.28 17.77
N VAL A 330 -1.56 -14.31 18.62
CA VAL A 330 -0.17 -13.86 18.85
C VAL A 330 0.66 -14.99 19.46
N SER A 331 0.13 -15.72 20.44
CA SER A 331 0.83 -16.87 21.04
C SER A 331 1.07 -18.00 20.06
N SER A 332 0.14 -18.30 19.14
CA SER A 332 0.33 -19.31 18.10
C SER A 332 1.44 -18.90 17.12
N ARG A 333 1.57 -17.59 16.79
CA ARG A 333 2.70 -17.07 16.00
C ARG A 333 4.03 -17.26 16.74
N HIS A 334 4.10 -16.91 18.05
CA HIS A 334 5.30 -17.13 18.85
C HIS A 334 5.69 -18.61 18.90
N GLN A 335 4.72 -19.51 19.02
CA GLN A 335 4.94 -20.94 19.02
C GLN A 335 5.54 -21.40 17.67
N ALA A 336 4.97 -20.99 16.57
CA ALA A 336 5.46 -21.31 15.23
C ALA A 336 6.89 -20.75 14.98
N VAL A 337 7.16 -19.52 15.43
CA VAL A 337 8.52 -18.96 15.37
C VAL A 337 9.49 -19.81 16.18
N GLU A 338 9.12 -20.25 17.40
CA GLU A 338 9.95 -21.11 18.24
C GLU A 338 10.24 -22.44 17.55
N SER A 339 9.25 -23.07 16.93
CA SER A 339 9.40 -24.31 16.17
C SER A 339 10.41 -24.14 15.02
N PHE A 340 10.37 -23.02 14.28
CA PHE A 340 11.36 -22.73 13.25
C PHE A 340 12.75 -22.32 13.80
N VAL A 341 12.84 -21.75 14.99
CA VAL A 341 14.14 -21.48 15.65
C VAL A 341 14.80 -22.81 16.03
N GLN A 342 14.04 -23.76 16.58
CA GLN A 342 14.55 -25.07 16.99
C GLN A 342 14.86 -25.98 15.80
N ALA A 343 14.07 -25.91 14.72
CA ALA A 343 14.22 -26.70 13.51
C ALA A 343 14.94 -25.93 12.38
N GLU A 344 16.23 -25.59 12.59
CA GLU A 344 17.02 -24.77 11.66
C GLU A 344 17.06 -25.34 10.23
N HIS A 345 17.26 -26.65 10.08
CA HIS A 345 17.28 -27.30 8.76
C HIS A 345 15.97 -27.16 8.02
N LEU A 346 14.83 -27.34 8.70
CA LEU A 346 13.50 -27.14 8.12
C LEU A 346 13.33 -25.68 7.68
N ARG A 347 13.66 -24.73 8.56
CA ARG A 347 13.60 -23.30 8.26
C ARG A 347 14.38 -22.95 7.00
N GLU A 348 15.65 -23.34 6.91
CA GLU A 348 16.48 -22.99 5.74
C GLU A 348 16.01 -23.70 4.46
N SER A 349 15.58 -24.96 4.54
CA SER A 349 15.01 -25.68 3.38
C SER A 349 13.77 -24.99 2.83
N VAL A 350 12.83 -24.61 3.71
CA VAL A 350 11.60 -23.90 3.34
C VAL A 350 11.95 -22.53 2.73
N ARG A 351 12.85 -21.77 3.34
CA ARG A 351 13.29 -20.44 2.86
C ARG A 351 13.95 -20.53 1.48
N ASP A 352 14.76 -21.55 1.23
CA ASP A 352 15.41 -21.73 -0.07
C ASP A 352 14.40 -22.08 -1.18
N LYS A 353 13.37 -22.87 -0.88
CA LYS A 353 12.30 -23.15 -1.84
C LYS A 353 11.41 -21.94 -2.08
N LEU A 354 11.10 -21.16 -1.05
CA LEU A 354 10.30 -19.94 -1.20
C LEU A 354 10.95 -18.93 -2.15
N LYS A 355 12.28 -18.90 -2.31
CA LYS A 355 12.98 -18.05 -3.30
C LYS A 355 12.54 -18.31 -4.74
N THR A 356 12.10 -19.53 -5.05
CA THR A 356 11.70 -19.93 -6.40
C THR A 356 10.20 -19.72 -6.64
N VAL A 357 9.45 -19.36 -5.61
CA VAL A 357 8.01 -19.14 -5.68
C VAL A 357 7.73 -17.71 -6.16
N PRO A 358 7.07 -17.53 -7.31
CA PRO A 358 6.69 -16.20 -7.80
C PRO A 358 5.58 -15.59 -6.93
N ASP A 359 5.24 -14.35 -7.20
CA ASP A 359 4.11 -13.66 -6.57
C ASP A 359 2.77 -14.19 -7.09
N PHE A 360 2.42 -15.41 -6.68
CA PHE A 360 1.22 -16.08 -7.20
C PHE A 360 -0.09 -15.56 -6.58
N GLU A 361 -0.02 -14.74 -5.54
CA GLU A 361 -1.14 -13.94 -5.06
C GLU A 361 -1.64 -13.02 -6.19
N ARG A 362 -0.73 -12.25 -6.81
CA ARG A 362 -1.04 -11.38 -7.95
C ARG A 362 -1.34 -12.17 -9.23
N LEU A 363 -0.70 -13.33 -9.41
CA LEU A 363 -0.97 -14.18 -10.57
C LEU A 363 -2.38 -14.77 -10.51
N ALA A 364 -2.89 -15.16 -9.35
CA ALA A 364 -4.26 -15.65 -9.17
C ALA A 364 -5.29 -14.59 -9.61
N THR A 365 -5.10 -13.34 -9.18
CA THR A 365 -5.91 -12.20 -9.64
C THR A 365 -5.90 -12.06 -11.17
N ARG A 366 -4.72 -12.15 -11.78
CA ARG A 366 -4.58 -12.02 -13.24
C ARG A 366 -5.17 -13.20 -14.02
N ILE A 367 -5.24 -14.39 -13.41
CA ILE A 367 -5.99 -15.53 -13.97
C ILE A 367 -7.49 -15.19 -13.98
N ALA A 368 -8.05 -14.76 -12.85
CA ALA A 368 -9.46 -14.40 -12.73
C ALA A 368 -9.86 -13.25 -13.67
N MET A 369 -8.98 -12.26 -13.87
CA MET A 369 -9.18 -11.15 -14.80
C MET A 369 -8.74 -11.48 -16.24
N ARG A 370 -8.38 -12.73 -16.54
CA ARG A 370 -7.91 -13.20 -17.86
C ARG A 370 -6.80 -12.35 -18.48
N SER A 371 -6.02 -11.67 -17.67
CA SER A 371 -4.94 -10.77 -18.06
C SER A 371 -3.53 -11.35 -17.89
N ILE A 372 -3.41 -12.58 -17.38
CA ILE A 372 -2.13 -13.26 -17.15
C ILE A 372 -1.42 -13.58 -18.47
N ARG A 373 -0.11 -13.35 -18.49
CA ARG A 373 0.73 -13.64 -19.68
C ARG A 373 1.21 -15.10 -19.68
N PRO A 374 1.48 -15.69 -20.86
CA PRO A 374 1.92 -17.09 -20.94
C PRO A 374 3.14 -17.41 -20.08
N LYS A 375 4.14 -16.53 -20.06
CA LYS A 375 5.35 -16.71 -19.25
C LYS A 375 5.07 -16.70 -17.73
N GLU A 376 4.10 -15.89 -17.28
CA GLU A 376 3.70 -15.83 -15.88
C GLU A 376 2.90 -17.08 -15.47
N LEU A 377 2.04 -17.57 -16.35
CA LEU A 377 1.32 -18.82 -16.13
C LEU A 377 2.28 -20.02 -16.08
N ALA A 378 3.35 -20.00 -16.87
CA ALA A 378 4.41 -21.01 -16.78
C ALA A 378 5.21 -20.90 -15.48
N ALA A 379 5.49 -19.69 -15.00
CA ALA A 379 6.13 -19.49 -13.71
C ALA A 379 5.27 -20.04 -12.55
N LEU A 380 3.94 -19.87 -12.62
CA LEU A 380 3.03 -20.51 -11.66
C LEU A 380 3.12 -22.03 -11.77
N ARG A 381 3.05 -22.62 -12.97
CA ARG A 381 3.21 -24.06 -13.21
C ARG A 381 4.47 -24.60 -12.53
N ASP A 382 5.59 -23.94 -12.75
CA ASP A 382 6.90 -24.38 -12.25
C ASP A 382 7.02 -24.25 -10.73
N ALA A 383 6.25 -23.36 -10.10
CA ALA A 383 6.20 -23.20 -8.65
C ALA A 383 5.34 -24.25 -7.92
N LEU A 384 4.32 -24.82 -8.58
CA LEU A 384 3.39 -25.77 -7.94
C LEU A 384 4.09 -27.00 -7.31
N PRO A 385 5.09 -27.65 -7.93
CA PRO A 385 5.83 -28.75 -7.31
C PRO A 385 6.63 -28.29 -6.07
N HIS A 386 7.16 -27.08 -6.07
CA HIS A 386 7.89 -26.52 -4.93
C HIS A 386 6.97 -26.26 -3.76
N LEU A 387 5.77 -25.75 -4.01
CA LEU A 387 4.74 -25.57 -2.97
C LEU A 387 4.33 -26.90 -2.34
N ALA A 388 4.15 -27.96 -3.14
CA ALA A 388 3.85 -29.30 -2.64
C ALA A 388 4.99 -29.86 -1.77
N GLN A 389 6.26 -29.63 -2.14
CA GLN A 389 7.41 -30.02 -1.33
C GLN A 389 7.47 -29.24 -0.01
N ILE A 390 7.24 -27.92 -0.04
CA ILE A 390 7.15 -27.09 1.16
C ILE A 390 6.06 -27.63 2.09
N ALA A 391 4.86 -27.92 1.56
CA ALA A 391 3.76 -28.48 2.34
C ALA A 391 4.15 -29.79 3.04
N GLN A 392 4.79 -30.71 2.30
CA GLN A 392 5.25 -32.00 2.86
C GLN A 392 6.28 -31.83 3.98
N GLU A 393 7.23 -30.91 3.83
CA GLU A 393 8.23 -30.63 4.86
C GLU A 393 7.61 -29.99 6.10
N LEU A 394 6.69 -29.04 5.92
CA LEU A 394 5.98 -28.38 7.00
C LEU A 394 5.08 -29.32 7.82
N MET A 395 4.52 -30.36 7.20
CA MET A 395 3.75 -31.38 7.91
C MET A 395 4.58 -32.23 8.90
N LEU A 396 5.91 -32.10 8.85
CA LEU A 396 6.81 -32.72 9.83
C LEU A 396 7.03 -31.84 11.08
N ALA A 397 6.57 -30.60 11.05
CA ALA A 397 6.64 -29.71 12.21
C ALA A 397 5.52 -30.07 13.20
N ASP A 398 5.86 -30.20 14.49
CA ASP A 398 4.87 -30.42 15.55
C ASP A 398 4.33 -29.06 16.06
N ASP A 399 3.59 -28.38 15.17
CA ASP A 399 3.02 -27.05 15.47
C ASP A 399 1.70 -26.85 14.72
N PRO A 400 0.57 -26.57 15.42
CA PRO A 400 -0.75 -26.49 14.83
C PRO A 400 -0.90 -25.40 13.76
N LEU A 401 -0.26 -24.24 13.93
CA LEU A 401 -0.32 -23.16 12.95
C LEU A 401 0.46 -23.52 11.68
N ILE A 402 1.63 -24.13 11.84
CA ILE A 402 2.44 -24.58 10.69
C ILE A 402 1.70 -25.70 9.93
N GLU A 403 1.10 -26.66 10.63
CA GLU A 403 0.29 -27.72 10.01
C GLU A 403 -0.91 -27.18 9.25
N GLU A 404 -1.64 -26.21 9.83
CA GLU A 404 -2.76 -25.54 9.16
C GLU A 404 -2.29 -24.89 7.85
N LYS A 405 -1.19 -24.12 7.90
CA LYS A 405 -0.67 -23.45 6.71
C LYS A 405 -0.07 -24.43 5.70
N ALA A 406 0.50 -25.54 6.15
CA ALA A 406 0.94 -26.62 5.27
C ALA A 406 -0.24 -27.24 4.50
N ALA A 407 -1.37 -27.47 5.18
CA ALA A 407 -2.59 -27.97 4.53
C ALA A 407 -3.14 -26.99 3.48
N ASP A 408 -3.08 -25.69 3.77
CA ASP A 408 -3.51 -24.62 2.87
C ASP A 408 -2.62 -24.49 1.61
N LEU A 409 -1.37 -24.99 1.65
CA LEU A 409 -0.46 -25.01 0.51
C LEU A 409 -0.73 -26.17 -0.47
N VAL A 410 -1.55 -27.14 -0.09
CA VAL A 410 -1.86 -28.30 -0.94
C VAL A 410 -2.83 -27.89 -2.04
N ILE A 411 -2.34 -27.94 -3.28
CA ILE A 411 -3.10 -27.67 -4.50
C ILE A 411 -3.28 -28.96 -5.28
N ASP A 412 -4.49 -29.18 -5.84
CA ASP A 412 -4.77 -30.37 -6.65
C ASP A 412 -3.75 -30.54 -7.78
N PRO A 413 -3.06 -31.67 -7.88
CA PRO A 413 -2.08 -31.95 -8.94
C PRO A 413 -2.63 -31.79 -10.36
N ALA A 414 -3.93 -31.91 -10.56
CA ALA A 414 -4.58 -31.74 -11.87
C ALA A 414 -4.29 -30.37 -12.49
N LEU A 415 -4.12 -29.32 -11.66
CA LEU A 415 -3.72 -28.00 -12.16
C LEU A 415 -2.33 -28.05 -12.78
N TYR A 416 -1.34 -28.60 -12.05
CA TYR A 416 0.02 -28.75 -12.55
C TYR A 416 0.07 -29.60 -13.83
N GLU A 417 -0.58 -30.79 -13.80
CA GLU A 417 -0.57 -31.74 -14.93
C GLU A 417 -1.11 -31.10 -16.20
N ARG A 418 -2.24 -30.37 -16.11
CA ARG A 418 -2.84 -29.72 -17.27
C ARG A 418 -2.00 -28.53 -17.77
N LEU A 419 -1.47 -27.68 -16.86
CA LEU A 419 -0.57 -26.59 -17.25
C LEU A 419 0.71 -27.12 -17.91
N ASN A 420 1.29 -28.18 -17.36
CA ASN A 420 2.52 -28.79 -17.87
C ASN A 420 2.32 -29.50 -19.21
N ALA A 421 1.18 -30.13 -19.42
CA ALA A 421 0.84 -30.74 -20.70
C ALA A 421 0.58 -29.69 -21.80
N ALA A 422 -0.05 -28.57 -21.43
CA ALA A 422 -0.49 -27.56 -22.39
C ALA A 422 0.58 -26.53 -22.74
N LEU A 423 1.39 -26.07 -21.78
CA LEU A 423 2.36 -25.00 -21.99
C LEU A 423 3.73 -25.54 -22.43
N LEU A 424 4.40 -24.82 -23.30
CA LEU A 424 5.83 -25.04 -23.55
C LEU A 424 6.65 -24.81 -22.27
N ALA A 425 7.86 -25.39 -22.20
CA ALA A 425 8.76 -25.16 -21.08
C ALA A 425 9.08 -23.67 -20.93
N GLU A 426 9.41 -23.03 -22.03
CA GLU A 426 9.66 -21.58 -22.12
C GLU A 426 8.69 -20.96 -23.14
N PRO A 427 7.46 -20.59 -22.76
CA PRO A 427 6.53 -19.98 -23.69
C PRO A 427 6.92 -18.54 -24.01
N ALA A 428 6.45 -18.05 -25.14
CA ALA A 428 6.61 -16.65 -25.53
C ALA A 428 6.03 -15.70 -24.47
N VAL A 429 6.56 -14.49 -24.42
CA VAL A 429 6.09 -13.48 -23.41
C VAL A 429 4.65 -13.07 -23.69
N GLN A 430 4.29 -12.94 -24.97
CA GLN A 430 2.95 -12.53 -25.38
C GLN A 430 2.32 -13.59 -26.28
N LEU A 431 1.02 -13.81 -26.12
CA LEU A 431 0.25 -14.81 -26.88
C LEU A 431 0.32 -14.58 -28.40
N ARG A 432 0.39 -13.33 -28.84
CA ARG A 432 0.51 -12.96 -30.28
C ARG A 432 1.84 -13.34 -30.91
N ASP A 433 2.88 -13.54 -30.10
CA ASP A 433 4.20 -13.92 -30.62
C ASP A 433 4.23 -15.40 -31.06
N GLY A 434 3.19 -16.17 -30.72
CA GLY A 434 3.09 -17.61 -30.96
C GLY A 434 3.92 -18.42 -29.95
N ASP A 435 4.07 -19.72 -30.22
CA ASP A 435 4.91 -20.65 -29.43
C ASP A 435 4.63 -20.63 -27.91
N VAL A 436 3.34 -20.76 -27.56
CA VAL A 436 2.84 -20.81 -26.20
C VAL A 436 2.38 -22.21 -25.81
N ILE A 437 1.54 -22.84 -26.63
CA ILE A 437 0.97 -24.17 -26.38
C ILE A 437 1.90 -25.24 -26.97
N ALA A 438 2.10 -26.35 -26.25
CA ALA A 438 2.88 -27.47 -26.74
C ALA A 438 2.22 -28.16 -27.93
N SER A 439 2.97 -28.56 -28.93
CA SER A 439 2.43 -29.27 -30.11
C SER A 439 1.85 -30.63 -29.77
N THR A 440 2.30 -31.24 -28.68
CA THR A 440 1.78 -32.51 -28.16
C THR A 440 0.41 -32.39 -27.53
N TYR A 441 -0.03 -31.16 -27.20
CA TYR A 441 -1.31 -30.93 -26.52
C TYR A 441 -2.52 -30.96 -27.48
N ASN A 442 -2.29 -30.62 -28.78
CA ASN A 442 -3.36 -30.60 -29.76
C ASN A 442 -2.82 -31.01 -31.16
N GLU A 443 -3.45 -32.03 -31.77
CA GLU A 443 -3.02 -32.59 -33.06
C GLU A 443 -3.16 -31.60 -34.22
N GLU A 444 -4.24 -30.79 -34.24
CA GLU A 444 -4.42 -29.77 -35.28
C GLU A 444 -3.32 -28.69 -35.20
N LEU A 445 -2.94 -28.28 -33.99
CA LEU A 445 -1.87 -27.33 -33.77
C LEU A 445 -0.53 -27.90 -34.22
N ALA A 446 -0.26 -29.18 -33.97
CA ALA A 446 0.94 -29.86 -34.43
C ALA A 446 1.04 -29.82 -35.98
N THR A 447 -0.06 -30.19 -36.65
CA THR A 447 -0.12 -30.17 -38.13
C THR A 447 0.07 -28.77 -38.72
N LEU A 448 -0.59 -27.76 -38.09
CA LEU A 448 -0.45 -26.36 -38.55
C LEU A 448 1.00 -25.82 -38.38
N ARG A 449 1.68 -26.20 -37.30
CA ARG A 449 3.08 -25.83 -37.07
C ARG A 449 4.02 -26.56 -37.99
N GLU A 450 3.81 -27.85 -38.26
CA GLU A 450 4.59 -28.60 -39.21
C GLU A 450 4.56 -27.94 -40.61
N LEU A 451 3.37 -27.52 -41.04
CA LEU A 451 3.19 -26.76 -42.29
C LEU A 451 3.95 -25.42 -42.32
N ARG A 452 4.01 -24.74 -41.16
CA ARG A 452 4.74 -23.48 -40.98
C ARG A 452 6.26 -23.70 -40.99
N ASP A 453 6.74 -24.70 -40.27
CA ASP A 453 8.16 -24.90 -39.97
C ASP A 453 8.87 -25.57 -41.17
N ASN A 454 8.18 -26.39 -41.97
CA ASN A 454 8.69 -27.03 -43.15
C ASN A 454 8.84 -26.08 -44.35
N VAL A 455 8.59 -24.78 -44.21
CA VAL A 455 8.77 -23.78 -45.29
C VAL A 455 10.19 -23.76 -45.82
N GLY A 456 11.20 -23.83 -44.93
CA GLY A 456 12.63 -23.82 -45.31
C GLY A 456 13.01 -24.99 -46.18
N ASP A 457 12.55 -26.19 -45.79
CA ASP A 457 12.84 -27.43 -46.55
C ASP A 457 12.12 -27.43 -47.93
N PHE A 458 10.86 -26.99 -47.96
CA PHE A 458 10.11 -26.85 -49.21
C PHE A 458 10.80 -25.88 -50.18
N LEU A 459 11.20 -24.68 -49.69
CA LEU A 459 11.91 -23.69 -50.53
C LEU A 459 13.22 -24.24 -51.04
N THR A 460 13.98 -24.97 -50.21
CA THR A 460 15.26 -25.59 -50.60
C THR A 460 15.05 -26.67 -51.67
N GLN A 461 14.05 -27.57 -51.44
CA GLN A 461 13.73 -28.61 -52.40
C GLN A 461 13.23 -28.03 -53.74
N MET A 462 12.39 -27.02 -53.70
CA MET A 462 11.90 -26.33 -54.87
C MET A 462 13.03 -25.61 -55.60
N GLU A 463 13.95 -24.96 -54.87
CA GLU A 463 15.13 -24.31 -55.47
C GLU A 463 15.99 -25.31 -56.23
N ILE A 464 16.26 -26.47 -55.62
CA ILE A 464 17.04 -27.55 -56.26
C ILE A 464 16.34 -28.04 -57.52
N ARG A 465 15.00 -28.28 -57.43
CA ARG A 465 14.20 -28.77 -58.57
C ARG A 465 14.14 -27.75 -59.69
N GLU A 466 13.84 -26.48 -59.37
CA GLU A 466 13.71 -25.41 -60.36
C GLU A 466 15.06 -25.04 -60.99
N ARG A 467 16.16 -25.11 -60.22
CA ARG A 467 17.53 -25.01 -60.89
C ARG A 467 17.79 -26.10 -61.87
N ALA A 468 17.43 -27.36 -61.56
CA ALA A 468 17.64 -28.50 -62.48
C ALA A 468 16.74 -28.39 -63.73
N SER A 469 15.47 -27.96 -63.59
CA SER A 469 14.53 -27.87 -64.70
C SER A 469 14.80 -26.69 -65.65
N THR A 470 15.19 -25.53 -65.07
CA THR A 470 15.44 -24.30 -65.81
C THR A 470 16.90 -24.18 -66.36
N GLY A 471 17.84 -24.91 -65.77
CA GLY A 471 19.27 -24.77 -66.03
C GLY A 471 19.86 -23.42 -65.64
N ILE A 472 19.21 -22.71 -64.68
CA ILE A 472 19.63 -21.40 -64.13
C ILE A 472 20.35 -21.60 -62.80
N PRO A 473 21.67 -21.55 -62.71
CA PRO A 473 22.43 -21.86 -61.47
C PRO A 473 22.23 -20.81 -60.37
N THR A 474 21.91 -19.59 -60.77
CA THR A 474 21.74 -18.43 -59.83
C THR A 474 20.31 -18.28 -59.33
N LEU A 475 19.40 -19.14 -59.75
CA LEU A 475 18.00 -19.14 -59.26
C LEU A 475 17.98 -19.37 -57.74
N ARG A 476 17.24 -18.55 -57.02
CA ARG A 476 16.97 -18.67 -55.58
C ARG A 476 15.47 -18.60 -55.32
N VAL A 477 15.00 -19.43 -54.43
CA VAL A 477 13.63 -19.37 -53.90
C VAL A 477 13.71 -18.79 -52.50
N GLN A 478 13.02 -17.67 -52.29
CA GLN A 478 13.15 -16.90 -51.04
C GLN A 478 11.79 -16.38 -50.55
N TYR A 479 11.76 -16.01 -49.28
CA TYR A 479 10.62 -15.35 -48.61
C TYR A 479 11.01 -13.96 -48.11
N ASN A 480 10.12 -13.00 -48.25
CA ASN A 480 10.25 -11.67 -47.67
C ASN A 480 8.91 -11.23 -47.10
N LYS A 481 8.88 -10.67 -45.87
CA LYS A 481 7.65 -10.22 -45.17
C LYS A 481 6.79 -9.25 -45.99
N VAL A 482 7.38 -8.43 -46.88
CA VAL A 482 6.66 -7.43 -47.66
C VAL A 482 6.17 -8.02 -48.99
N GLN A 483 6.92 -8.92 -49.59
CA GLN A 483 6.67 -9.44 -50.93
C GLN A 483 6.19 -10.89 -50.96
N GLY A 484 6.15 -11.59 -49.79
CA GLY A 484 5.83 -13.02 -49.74
C GLY A 484 6.90 -13.90 -50.35
N PHE A 485 6.50 -15.04 -50.89
CA PHE A 485 7.38 -15.98 -51.55
C PHE A 485 7.67 -15.57 -53.01
N PHE A 486 8.92 -15.76 -53.45
CA PHE A 486 9.33 -15.45 -54.81
C PHE A 486 10.55 -16.25 -55.24
N ILE A 487 10.67 -16.45 -56.55
CA ILE A 487 11.87 -16.99 -57.24
C ILE A 487 12.64 -15.81 -57.78
N GLU A 488 13.88 -15.62 -57.29
CA GLU A 488 14.74 -14.54 -57.73
C GLU A 488 15.75 -15.06 -58.77
N ILE A 489 15.81 -14.42 -59.92
CA ILE A 489 16.65 -14.76 -61.08
C ILE A 489 17.42 -13.52 -61.50
N SER A 490 18.70 -13.67 -61.85
CA SER A 490 19.51 -12.58 -62.41
C SER A 490 18.95 -12.13 -63.74
N ARG A 491 18.91 -10.84 -64.00
CA ARG A 491 18.33 -10.24 -65.24
C ARG A 491 18.97 -10.72 -66.51
N GLY A 492 20.25 -11.07 -66.46
CA GLY A 492 21.00 -11.67 -67.62
C GLY A 492 20.55 -13.07 -68.00
N GLN A 493 19.68 -13.72 -67.22
CA GLN A 493 19.12 -15.06 -67.53
C GLN A 493 17.60 -15.05 -67.68
N ALA A 494 16.96 -13.87 -67.80
CA ALA A 494 15.53 -13.72 -67.94
C ALA A 494 14.94 -14.43 -69.18
N ASP A 495 15.72 -14.59 -70.25
CA ASP A 495 15.32 -15.30 -71.52
C ASP A 495 15.17 -16.82 -71.30
N ARG A 496 15.66 -17.39 -70.20
CA ARG A 496 15.53 -18.81 -69.85
C ARG A 496 14.38 -19.12 -68.89
N VAL A 497 13.66 -18.11 -68.55
CA VAL A 497 12.53 -18.25 -67.58
C VAL A 497 11.37 -18.97 -68.30
N PRO A 498 10.82 -20.05 -67.72
CA PRO A 498 9.69 -20.77 -68.28
C PRO A 498 8.41 -19.91 -68.36
N LEU A 499 7.55 -20.17 -69.31
CA LEU A 499 6.30 -19.40 -69.56
C LEU A 499 5.31 -19.44 -68.40
N HIS A 500 5.38 -20.44 -67.54
CA HIS A 500 4.51 -20.57 -66.37
C HIS A 500 4.94 -19.74 -65.15
N TYR A 501 6.10 -19.06 -65.24
CA TYR A 501 6.54 -18.13 -64.22
C TYR A 501 5.86 -16.78 -64.41
N HIS A 502 5.13 -16.31 -63.41
CA HIS A 502 4.52 -14.99 -63.41
C HIS A 502 5.44 -13.97 -62.74
N ARG A 503 5.80 -12.90 -63.48
CA ARG A 503 6.67 -11.85 -62.95
C ARG A 503 5.97 -11.06 -61.87
N LYS A 504 6.56 -11.00 -60.70
CA LYS A 504 6.04 -10.29 -59.52
C LYS A 504 6.70 -8.91 -59.35
N GLN A 505 8.00 -8.80 -59.60
CA GLN A 505 8.75 -7.56 -59.45
C GLN A 505 10.03 -7.55 -60.29
N THR A 506 10.40 -6.36 -60.80
CA THR A 506 11.67 -6.12 -61.50
C THR A 506 12.52 -5.20 -60.63
N LEU A 507 13.76 -5.65 -60.31
CA LEU A 507 14.79 -4.91 -59.58
C LEU A 507 15.93 -4.52 -60.53
N LYS A 508 16.92 -3.77 -60.05
CA LYS A 508 18.04 -3.26 -60.87
C LYS A 508 18.83 -4.39 -61.52
N ASN A 509 19.15 -5.48 -60.82
CA ASN A 509 20.00 -6.58 -61.22
C ASN A 509 19.28 -7.94 -61.28
N THR A 510 18.09 -8.07 -60.68
CA THR A 510 17.34 -9.33 -60.60
C THR A 510 15.87 -9.11 -60.95
N GLU A 511 15.18 -10.18 -61.31
CA GLU A 511 13.73 -10.22 -61.47
C GLU A 511 13.14 -11.28 -60.53
N ARG A 512 11.99 -11.00 -59.99
CA ARG A 512 11.27 -11.88 -59.08
C ARG A 512 10.03 -12.42 -59.73
N TYR A 513 9.86 -13.73 -59.60
CA TYR A 513 8.79 -14.50 -60.19
C TYR A 513 8.02 -15.29 -59.15
N ILE A 514 6.82 -15.70 -59.48
CA ILE A 514 6.03 -16.66 -58.73
C ILE A 514 5.46 -17.72 -59.64
N THR A 515 5.44 -18.96 -59.21
CA THR A 515 4.78 -20.07 -59.89
C THR A 515 3.46 -20.38 -59.24
N PRO A 516 2.49 -21.02 -59.96
CA PRO A 516 1.22 -21.45 -59.38
C PRO A 516 1.43 -22.34 -58.11
N GLU A 517 2.40 -23.23 -58.16
CA GLU A 517 2.75 -24.11 -57.03
C GLU A 517 3.27 -23.32 -55.83
N LEU A 518 4.17 -22.35 -56.05
CA LEU A 518 4.70 -21.50 -55.02
C LEU A 518 3.61 -20.60 -54.43
N LYS A 519 2.67 -20.17 -55.25
CA LYS A 519 1.50 -19.37 -54.79
C LYS A 519 0.56 -20.20 -53.95
N GLU A 520 0.24 -21.42 -54.39
CA GLU A 520 -0.60 -22.34 -53.57
C GLU A 520 0.03 -22.67 -52.24
N TYR A 521 1.36 -22.87 -52.22
CA TYR A 521 2.08 -23.09 -50.98
C TYR A 521 2.10 -21.82 -50.06
N GLU A 522 2.31 -20.63 -50.67
CA GLU A 522 2.21 -19.35 -49.97
C GLU A 522 0.88 -19.21 -49.25
N ASP A 523 -0.22 -19.44 -49.97
CA ASP A 523 -1.58 -19.33 -49.41
C ASP A 523 -1.82 -20.37 -48.31
N LYS A 524 -1.32 -21.59 -48.41
CA LYS A 524 -1.39 -22.63 -47.40
C LYS A 524 -0.57 -22.28 -46.15
N ALA A 525 0.67 -21.84 -46.34
CA ALA A 525 1.57 -21.51 -45.23
C ALA A 525 1.10 -20.28 -44.44
N LEU A 526 0.65 -19.24 -45.12
CA LEU A 526 0.09 -18.03 -44.47
C LEU A 526 -1.21 -18.34 -43.72
N SER A 527 -2.12 -19.11 -44.38
CA SER A 527 -3.35 -19.52 -43.71
C SER A 527 -3.09 -20.44 -42.49
N ALA A 528 -2.07 -21.31 -42.56
CA ALA A 528 -1.68 -22.16 -41.46
C ALA A 528 -1.13 -21.35 -40.25
N GLN A 529 -0.37 -20.30 -40.51
CA GLN A 529 0.14 -19.42 -39.46
C GLN A 529 -1.00 -18.66 -38.74
N GLU A 530 -1.93 -18.07 -39.47
CA GLU A 530 -3.09 -17.39 -38.91
C GLU A 530 -3.99 -18.33 -38.11
N ARG A 531 -4.29 -19.51 -38.67
CA ARG A 531 -5.05 -20.55 -38.00
C ARG A 531 -4.35 -21.07 -36.74
N SER A 532 -3.03 -21.28 -36.80
CA SER A 532 -2.21 -21.71 -35.67
C SER A 532 -2.28 -20.67 -34.52
N GLN A 533 -2.18 -19.37 -34.84
CA GLN A 533 -2.30 -18.30 -33.84
C GLN A 533 -3.70 -18.23 -33.23
N ALA A 534 -4.75 -18.32 -34.07
CA ALA A 534 -6.14 -18.33 -33.60
C ALA A 534 -6.43 -19.55 -32.70
N LEU A 535 -5.96 -20.74 -33.11
CA LEU A 535 -6.12 -21.97 -32.32
C LEU A 535 -5.36 -21.89 -30.99
N GLN A 536 -4.12 -21.37 -30.98
CA GLN A 536 -3.36 -21.17 -29.76
C GLN A 536 -4.07 -20.22 -28.79
N LYS A 537 -4.68 -19.15 -29.33
CA LYS A 537 -5.50 -18.22 -28.50
C LYS A 537 -6.72 -18.92 -27.89
N SER A 538 -7.41 -19.77 -28.65
CA SER A 538 -8.55 -20.55 -28.15
C SER A 538 -8.12 -21.50 -27.05
N LEU A 539 -7.07 -22.30 -27.29
CA LEU A 539 -6.56 -23.27 -26.32
C LEU A 539 -6.03 -22.60 -25.05
N TYR A 540 -5.41 -21.44 -25.20
CA TYR A 540 -4.95 -20.65 -24.05
C TYR A 540 -6.12 -20.12 -23.22
N ASN A 541 -7.18 -19.64 -23.86
CA ASN A 541 -8.39 -19.19 -23.17
C ASN A 541 -9.10 -20.35 -22.44
N GLU A 542 -9.12 -21.54 -23.03
CA GLU A 542 -9.65 -22.76 -22.39
C GLU A 542 -8.80 -23.15 -21.19
N LEU A 543 -7.48 -22.99 -21.28
CA LEU A 543 -6.56 -23.24 -20.18
C LEU A 543 -6.78 -22.23 -19.04
N LEU A 544 -6.99 -20.96 -19.35
CA LEU A 544 -7.34 -19.94 -18.36
C LEU A 544 -8.68 -20.19 -17.69
N ALA A 545 -9.71 -20.59 -18.46
CA ALA A 545 -11.01 -20.96 -17.90
C ALA A 545 -10.94 -22.18 -16.95
N PHE A 546 -10.03 -23.10 -17.22
CA PHE A 546 -9.75 -24.20 -16.29
C PHE A 546 -9.02 -23.71 -15.03
N ALA A 547 -7.98 -22.90 -15.18
CA ALA A 547 -7.21 -22.36 -14.06
C ALA A 547 -8.02 -21.41 -13.17
N ASP A 548 -9.04 -20.74 -13.72
CA ASP A 548 -9.95 -19.86 -13.00
C ASP A 548 -10.68 -20.57 -11.86
N GLY A 549 -11.05 -21.83 -12.07
CA GLY A 549 -11.63 -22.67 -11.01
C GLY A 549 -10.73 -22.91 -9.79
N TYR A 550 -9.43 -22.66 -9.91
CA TYR A 550 -8.45 -22.81 -8.82
C TYR A 550 -8.09 -21.47 -8.13
N VAL A 551 -8.62 -20.33 -8.58
CA VAL A 551 -8.32 -19.02 -8.01
C VAL A 551 -8.52 -18.98 -6.49
N PRO A 552 -9.63 -19.43 -5.90
CA PRO A 552 -9.81 -19.41 -4.45
C PRO A 552 -8.75 -20.25 -3.70
N VAL A 553 -8.37 -21.40 -4.26
CA VAL A 553 -7.34 -22.28 -3.67
C VAL A 553 -5.96 -21.61 -3.76
N LEU A 554 -5.65 -20.97 -4.90
CA LEU A 554 -4.42 -20.22 -5.09
C LEU A 554 -4.33 -19.01 -4.13
N GLN A 555 -5.41 -18.28 -3.91
CA GLN A 555 -5.47 -17.20 -2.93
C GLN A 555 -5.21 -17.71 -1.50
N LYS A 556 -5.82 -18.82 -1.12
CA LYS A 556 -5.59 -19.44 0.19
C LYS A 556 -4.15 -19.91 0.37
N ALA A 557 -3.59 -20.56 -0.65
CA ALA A 557 -2.21 -21.01 -0.65
C ALA A 557 -1.21 -19.84 -0.63
N SER A 558 -1.51 -18.71 -1.31
CA SER A 558 -0.65 -17.51 -1.27
C SER A 558 -0.61 -16.87 0.12
N ALA A 559 -1.74 -16.79 0.80
CA ALA A 559 -1.82 -16.31 2.18
C ALA A 559 -1.04 -17.22 3.14
N ALA A 560 -1.12 -18.55 2.95
CA ALA A 560 -0.34 -19.52 3.71
C ALA A 560 1.16 -19.38 3.46
N ALA A 561 1.60 -19.29 2.20
CA ALA A 561 2.99 -19.09 1.83
C ALA A 561 3.55 -17.77 2.41
N ALA A 562 2.80 -16.68 2.33
CA ALA A 562 3.18 -15.39 2.92
C ALA A 562 3.33 -15.50 4.45
N THR A 563 2.41 -16.20 5.13
CA THR A 563 2.48 -16.41 6.58
C THR A 563 3.72 -17.20 6.96
N ILE A 564 4.01 -18.32 6.30
CA ILE A 564 5.20 -19.14 6.53
C ILE A 564 6.49 -18.32 6.26
N ASP A 565 6.50 -17.51 5.21
CA ASP A 565 7.64 -16.66 4.88
C ASP A 565 7.92 -15.63 5.98
N VAL A 566 6.88 -14.97 6.54
CA VAL A 566 7.03 -14.04 7.67
C VAL A 566 7.52 -14.77 8.92
N LEU A 567 6.92 -15.92 9.28
CA LEU A 567 7.31 -16.67 10.47
C LEU A 567 8.74 -17.20 10.37
N THR A 568 9.16 -17.68 9.20
CA THR A 568 10.57 -18.08 8.96
C THR A 568 11.53 -16.91 8.94
N SER A 569 11.07 -15.72 8.50
CA SER A 569 11.81 -14.46 8.58
C SER A 569 12.07 -14.05 10.02
N PHE A 570 11.05 -14.08 10.89
CA PHE A 570 11.19 -13.83 12.33
C PHE A 570 12.13 -14.82 12.98
N ALA A 571 11.99 -16.12 12.71
CA ALA A 571 12.84 -17.17 13.27
C ALA A 571 14.31 -17.02 12.82
N TYR A 572 14.54 -16.69 11.54
CA TYR A 572 15.88 -16.43 11.01
C TYR A 572 16.55 -15.25 11.72
N HIS A 573 15.82 -14.13 11.86
CA HIS A 573 16.32 -12.94 12.52
C HIS A 573 16.58 -13.20 14.02
N ALA A 574 15.64 -13.86 14.71
CA ALA A 574 15.75 -14.21 16.13
C ALA A 574 16.96 -15.08 16.42
N SER A 575 17.22 -16.10 15.59
CA SER A 575 18.38 -16.97 15.75
C SER A 575 19.71 -16.23 15.56
N ARG A 576 19.76 -15.28 14.61
CA ARG A 576 20.97 -14.53 14.29
C ARG A 576 21.28 -13.45 15.33
N ALA A 577 20.25 -12.74 15.83
CA ALA A 577 20.37 -11.61 16.74
C ALA A 577 20.20 -12.00 18.23
N ASN A 578 20.08 -13.29 18.54
CA ASN A 578 19.82 -13.78 19.90
C ASN A 578 18.59 -13.11 20.54
N TRP A 579 17.49 -13.07 19.82
CA TRP A 579 16.21 -12.60 20.33
C TRP A 579 15.48 -13.74 21.03
N ILE A 580 14.69 -13.41 22.04
CA ILE A 580 13.99 -14.37 22.88
C ILE A 580 12.49 -14.33 22.65
N ARG A 581 11.82 -15.44 22.97
CA ARG A 581 10.36 -15.51 23.00
C ARG A 581 9.81 -14.66 24.15
N PRO A 582 8.97 -13.64 23.88
CA PRO A 582 8.31 -12.87 24.92
C PRO A 582 7.17 -13.68 25.54
N LYS A 583 6.83 -13.38 26.79
CA LYS A 583 5.71 -13.97 27.51
C LYS A 583 4.55 -12.99 27.60
N LEU A 584 3.39 -13.37 27.08
CA LEU A 584 2.14 -12.62 27.25
C LEU A 584 1.54 -12.96 28.62
N GLU A 585 1.28 -11.92 29.41
CA GLU A 585 0.68 -12.03 30.73
C GLU A 585 -0.75 -11.50 30.75
N LYS A 586 -1.59 -12.01 31.66
CA LYS A 586 -2.94 -11.50 31.85
C LYS A 586 -2.98 -10.28 32.78
N ALA A 587 -2.01 -10.17 33.68
CA ALA A 587 -1.84 -9.03 34.57
C ALA A 587 -1.28 -7.84 33.79
N PRO A 588 -1.76 -6.60 34.01
CA PRO A 588 -1.22 -5.41 33.40
C PRO A 588 0.22 -5.16 33.86
N GLY A 589 1.11 -4.83 32.92
CA GLY A 589 2.51 -4.52 33.21
C GLY A 589 3.42 -4.77 32.03
N ILE A 590 4.61 -4.17 32.06
CA ILE A 590 5.71 -4.32 31.11
C ILE A 590 6.97 -4.57 31.92
N GLU A 591 7.45 -5.82 31.94
CA GLU A 591 8.69 -6.23 32.60
C GLU A 591 9.67 -6.70 31.53
N ILE A 592 10.71 -5.93 31.27
CA ILE A 592 11.73 -6.25 30.27
C ILE A 592 13.10 -6.18 30.96
N ILE A 593 13.86 -7.25 30.85
CA ILE A 593 15.25 -7.32 31.35
C ILE A 593 16.17 -7.35 30.14
N GLY A 594 17.17 -6.47 30.14
CA GLY A 594 18.16 -6.38 29.11
C GLY A 594 17.59 -5.98 27.74
N ALA A 595 16.70 -5.00 27.70
CA ALA A 595 16.13 -4.45 26.48
C ALA A 595 17.20 -3.85 25.58
N ARG A 596 17.13 -4.15 24.27
CA ARG A 596 18.00 -3.60 23.24
C ARG A 596 17.15 -2.98 22.13
N HIS A 597 17.65 -1.93 21.49
CA HIS A 597 16.91 -1.32 20.38
C HIS A 597 17.14 -2.12 19.09
N PRO A 598 16.12 -2.73 18.47
CA PRO A 598 16.30 -3.67 17.37
C PRO A 598 17.15 -3.09 16.21
N VAL A 599 16.80 -1.89 15.75
CA VAL A 599 17.45 -1.26 14.59
C VAL A 599 18.82 -0.66 14.93
N VAL A 600 18.98 -0.06 16.12
CA VAL A 600 20.25 0.56 16.54
C VAL A 600 21.29 -0.52 16.84
N GLU A 601 20.88 -1.62 17.48
CA GLU A 601 21.79 -2.75 17.78
C GLU A 601 22.42 -3.33 16.51
N ASP A 602 21.64 -3.45 15.42
CA ASP A 602 22.14 -3.97 14.14
C ASP A 602 23.14 -3.01 13.46
N ALA A 603 23.10 -1.72 13.80
CA ALA A 603 23.94 -0.68 13.19
C ALA A 603 25.23 -0.39 13.94
N ILE A 604 25.40 -0.86 15.19
CA ILE A 604 26.57 -0.57 16.06
C ILE A 604 27.25 -1.85 16.54
N GLU A 605 28.56 -1.78 16.82
CA GLU A 605 29.34 -2.93 17.28
C GLU A 605 28.98 -3.42 18.68
N SER A 606 28.53 -2.51 19.55
CA SER A 606 28.20 -2.83 20.95
C SER A 606 27.04 -1.99 21.44
N TYR A 607 26.00 -2.64 21.94
CA TYR A 607 24.80 -2.00 22.51
C TYR A 607 24.73 -2.30 24.02
N THR A 608 24.44 -1.29 24.85
CA THR A 608 24.22 -1.45 26.29
C THR A 608 22.77 -1.83 26.56
N PRO A 609 22.49 -3.06 27.07
CA PRO A 609 21.14 -3.48 27.41
C PRO A 609 20.61 -2.73 28.64
N ASN A 610 19.29 -2.48 28.69
CA ASN A 610 18.66 -1.77 29.79
C ASN A 610 17.39 -2.47 30.26
N ASP A 611 17.09 -2.36 31.55
CA ASP A 611 15.89 -2.93 32.13
C ASP A 611 14.72 -1.91 32.09
N CYS A 612 13.49 -2.42 32.01
CA CYS A 612 12.28 -1.62 32.13
C CYS A 612 11.25 -2.36 32.98
N LEU A 613 10.80 -1.70 34.04
CA LEU A 613 9.77 -2.22 34.93
C LEU A 613 8.64 -1.17 35.04
N LEU A 614 7.52 -1.44 34.41
CA LEU A 614 6.28 -0.67 34.47
C LEU A 614 5.16 -1.62 34.92
N ILE A 615 4.70 -1.45 36.15
CA ILE A 615 3.70 -2.32 36.80
C ILE A 615 2.77 -1.44 37.63
N PRO A 616 1.59 -1.94 38.08
CA PRO A 616 0.78 -1.26 39.08
C PRO A 616 1.62 -0.89 40.30
N GLY A 617 1.60 0.39 40.71
CA GLY A 617 2.49 0.94 41.75
C GLY A 617 3.82 1.53 41.22
N ARG A 618 4.10 1.37 39.92
CA ARG A 618 5.24 1.98 39.22
C ARG A 618 4.86 2.17 37.74
N ARG A 619 3.86 3.01 37.50
CA ARG A 619 3.28 3.18 36.14
C ARG A 619 3.98 4.22 35.29
N LEU A 620 4.62 5.22 35.94
CA LEU A 620 5.31 6.29 35.23
C LEU A 620 6.79 6.33 35.63
N LEU A 621 7.67 6.27 34.66
CA LEU A 621 9.12 6.48 34.88
C LEU A 621 9.51 7.88 34.38
N VAL A 622 9.94 8.75 35.31
CA VAL A 622 10.59 10.02 34.98
C VAL A 622 12.05 9.75 34.63
N ILE A 623 12.41 9.97 33.37
CA ILE A 623 13.72 9.64 32.84
C ILE A 623 14.55 10.90 32.70
N THR A 624 15.63 11.02 33.52
CA THR A 624 16.52 12.16 33.50
C THR A 624 17.89 11.77 32.91
N GLY A 625 18.75 12.76 32.66
CA GLY A 625 20.09 12.55 32.10
C GLY A 625 20.39 13.39 30.87
N PRO A 626 21.62 13.31 30.31
CA PRO A 626 22.05 14.10 29.17
C PRO A 626 21.34 13.72 27.87
N ASN A 627 21.18 14.68 26.95
CA ASN A 627 20.48 14.44 25.65
C ASN A 627 21.16 13.36 24.79
N MET A 628 22.48 13.30 24.81
CA MET A 628 23.25 12.28 24.08
C MET A 628 23.35 10.95 24.85
N GLY A 629 22.74 10.84 26.02
CA GLY A 629 22.77 9.63 26.86
C GLY A 629 21.94 8.47 26.30
N GLY A 630 21.00 8.73 25.36
CA GLY A 630 20.19 7.68 24.76
C GLY A 630 18.76 7.54 25.34
N LYS A 631 18.23 8.58 26.05
CA LYS A 631 16.88 8.56 26.62
C LYS A 631 15.80 8.16 25.59
N SER A 632 15.74 8.86 24.45
CA SER A 632 14.77 8.59 23.39
C SER A 632 14.96 7.21 22.75
N THR A 633 16.21 6.74 22.61
CA THR A 633 16.53 5.39 22.12
C THR A 633 16.03 4.32 23.06
N TYR A 634 16.23 4.52 24.39
CA TYR A 634 15.71 3.64 25.43
C TYR A 634 14.18 3.55 25.38
N MET A 635 13.48 4.68 25.35
CA MET A 635 12.01 4.68 25.26
C MET A 635 11.50 3.98 24.00
N ARG A 636 12.11 4.26 22.84
CA ARG A 636 11.75 3.61 21.57
C ARG A 636 12.01 2.09 21.64
N SER A 637 13.11 1.64 22.26
CA SER A 637 13.39 0.21 22.38
C SER A 637 12.27 -0.53 23.11
N ILE A 638 11.74 0.05 24.19
CA ILE A 638 10.63 -0.54 24.95
C ILE A 638 9.35 -0.60 24.09
N ALA A 639 8.99 0.48 23.42
CA ALA A 639 7.81 0.50 22.56
C ALA A 639 7.93 -0.50 21.39
N LEU A 640 9.11 -0.61 20.76
CA LEU A 640 9.36 -1.58 19.70
C LEU A 640 9.32 -3.02 20.18
N ILE A 641 9.81 -3.32 21.41
CA ILE A 641 9.71 -4.65 22.03
C ILE A 641 8.22 -5.01 22.26
N VAL A 642 7.43 -4.07 22.76
CA VAL A 642 5.98 -4.27 22.91
C VAL A 642 5.32 -4.52 21.56
N LEU A 643 5.61 -3.71 20.54
CA LEU A 643 5.09 -3.90 19.19
C LEU A 643 5.47 -5.27 18.61
N LEU A 644 6.76 -5.66 18.69
CA LEU A 644 7.25 -6.95 18.23
C LEU A 644 6.53 -8.11 18.90
N THR A 645 6.25 -7.99 20.19
CA THR A 645 5.46 -8.99 20.93
C THR A 645 4.07 -9.17 20.29
N TYR A 646 3.36 -8.07 20.00
CA TYR A 646 1.98 -8.12 19.48
C TYR A 646 1.86 -8.43 17.98
N ILE A 647 2.97 -8.37 17.22
CA ILE A 647 2.99 -8.90 15.83
C ILE A 647 3.34 -10.40 15.77
N GLY A 648 3.74 -11.00 16.90
CA GLY A 648 4.11 -12.42 16.97
C GLY A 648 5.59 -12.71 16.73
N SER A 649 6.47 -11.70 16.81
CA SER A 649 7.92 -11.85 16.71
C SER A 649 8.57 -12.13 18.06
N PHE A 650 9.77 -12.69 18.03
CA PHE A 650 10.68 -12.66 19.16
C PHE A 650 11.23 -11.25 19.36
N VAL A 651 11.82 -10.99 20.53
CA VAL A 651 12.22 -9.64 20.98
C VAL A 651 13.68 -9.55 21.43
N PRO A 652 14.34 -8.40 21.21
CA PRO A 652 15.72 -8.14 21.63
C PRO A 652 15.80 -7.85 23.13
N ALA A 653 15.71 -8.87 23.96
CA ALA A 653 15.79 -8.78 25.41
C ALA A 653 16.40 -10.06 26.01
N ALA A 654 16.78 -10.02 27.29
CA ALA A 654 17.12 -11.22 28.05
C ALA A 654 15.86 -11.91 28.62
N SER A 655 14.84 -11.12 29.00
CA SER A 655 13.52 -11.58 29.39
C SER A 655 12.48 -10.50 29.09
N ALA A 656 11.29 -10.88 28.64
CA ALA A 656 10.19 -9.95 28.41
C ALA A 656 8.85 -10.58 28.81
N LYS A 657 8.12 -9.89 29.70
CA LYS A 657 6.75 -10.22 30.09
C LYS A 657 5.89 -8.99 29.84
N ILE A 658 4.90 -9.13 28.97
CA ILE A 658 4.06 -8.04 28.50
C ILE A 658 2.60 -8.36 28.83
N GLY A 659 1.96 -7.47 29.60
CA GLY A 659 0.54 -7.52 29.89
C GLY A 659 -0.32 -6.97 28.75
N PRO A 660 -1.65 -6.86 28.94
CA PRO A 660 -2.55 -6.30 27.95
C PRO A 660 -2.21 -4.84 27.64
N ILE A 661 -1.92 -4.57 26.36
CA ILE A 661 -1.70 -3.21 25.84
C ILE A 661 -2.75 -2.93 24.76
N ASP A 662 -3.41 -1.77 24.89
CA ASP A 662 -4.42 -1.33 23.93
C ASP A 662 -3.88 -0.33 22.91
N ARG A 663 -2.94 0.54 23.32
CA ARG A 663 -2.36 1.59 22.46
C ARG A 663 -0.89 1.82 22.77
N ILE A 664 -0.14 2.24 21.75
CA ILE A 664 1.22 2.78 21.89
C ILE A 664 1.17 4.21 21.35
N LEU A 665 1.34 5.18 22.25
CA LEU A 665 1.24 6.60 21.92
C LEU A 665 2.59 7.27 22.19
N THR A 666 3.08 8.06 21.25
CA THR A 666 4.40 8.67 21.38
C THR A 666 4.42 10.13 21.03
N ARG A 667 5.09 10.91 21.84
CA ARG A 667 5.51 12.28 21.56
C ARG A 667 7.04 12.32 21.68
N ILE A 668 7.75 12.19 20.55
CA ILE A 668 9.23 12.12 20.50
C ILE A 668 9.75 13.09 19.44
N GLY A 669 10.58 14.07 19.88
CA GLY A 669 11.26 15.02 18.98
C GLY A 669 10.30 16.04 18.34
N ALA A 670 10.81 17.25 18.09
CA ALA A 670 10.12 18.25 17.27
C ALA A 670 10.64 18.13 15.83
N SER A 671 9.82 17.65 14.89
CA SER A 671 10.04 17.99 13.50
C SER A 671 9.42 19.37 13.27
N ASP A 672 10.23 20.35 12.86
CA ASP A 672 9.74 21.64 12.39
C ASP A 672 8.79 21.41 11.21
N ASP A 673 7.49 21.51 11.45
CA ASP A 673 6.49 21.50 10.38
C ASP A 673 6.31 22.92 9.85
N LEU A 674 7.41 23.47 9.32
CA LEU A 674 7.45 24.78 8.68
C LEU A 674 6.47 24.88 7.50
N ALA A 675 6.15 23.75 6.86
CA ALA A 675 5.24 23.68 5.74
C ALA A 675 3.78 24.00 6.12
N ARG A 676 3.40 23.77 7.40
CA ARG A 676 2.05 24.05 7.91
C ARG A 676 1.93 25.39 8.65
N GLY A 677 3.04 26.13 8.81
CA GLY A 677 3.04 27.41 9.52
C GLY A 677 2.65 27.34 11.00
N ARG A 678 2.69 26.15 11.62
CA ARG A 678 2.40 25.97 13.04
C ARG A 678 3.69 26.10 13.85
N SER A 679 3.61 26.77 14.98
CA SER A 679 4.69 26.80 15.96
C SER A 679 4.99 25.40 16.46
N THR A 680 6.28 25.06 16.68
CA THR A 680 6.71 23.81 17.27
C THR A 680 5.99 23.50 18.58
N PHE A 681 5.75 24.53 19.39
CA PHE A 681 4.98 24.40 20.63
C PHE A 681 3.52 24.01 20.41
N MET A 682 2.85 24.56 19.37
CA MET A 682 1.47 24.22 19.05
C MET A 682 1.35 22.76 18.57
N VAL A 683 2.29 22.28 17.76
CA VAL A 683 2.35 20.87 17.35
C VAL A 683 2.55 19.98 18.56
N GLU A 684 3.48 20.34 19.44
CA GLU A 684 3.77 19.62 20.68
C GLU A 684 2.52 19.49 21.57
N MET A 685 1.78 20.61 21.78
CA MET A 685 0.56 20.60 22.58
C MET A 685 -0.59 19.84 21.94
N THR A 686 -0.71 19.87 20.60
CA THR A 686 -1.71 19.08 19.88
C THR A 686 -1.46 17.58 20.02
N GLU A 687 -0.20 17.14 19.89
CA GLU A 687 0.18 15.73 20.11
C GLU A 687 -0.05 15.30 21.58
N ALA A 688 0.32 16.14 22.54
CA ALA A 688 0.09 15.87 23.96
C ALA A 688 -1.41 15.78 24.30
N ALA A 689 -2.23 16.68 23.76
CA ALA A 689 -3.68 16.65 23.93
C ALA A 689 -4.28 15.36 23.36
N ALA A 690 -3.87 14.94 22.15
CA ALA A 690 -4.32 13.70 21.55
C ALA A 690 -3.97 12.49 22.44
N ILE A 691 -2.78 12.45 23.00
CA ILE A 691 -2.35 11.40 23.93
C ILE A 691 -3.24 11.41 25.19
N LEU A 692 -3.45 12.58 25.81
CA LEU A 692 -4.26 12.71 27.02
C LEU A 692 -5.73 12.29 26.81
N HIS A 693 -6.29 12.55 25.64
CA HIS A 693 -7.64 12.10 25.30
C HIS A 693 -7.74 10.59 25.04
N GLN A 694 -6.72 9.99 24.41
CA GLN A 694 -6.77 8.60 23.96
C GLN A 694 -6.19 7.59 24.96
N ALA A 695 -5.31 8.02 25.88
CA ALA A 695 -4.63 7.13 26.80
C ALA A 695 -5.62 6.49 27.80
N THR A 696 -5.41 5.19 28.04
CA THR A 696 -6.12 4.37 29.02
C THR A 696 -5.13 3.76 30.03
N ASP A 697 -5.62 3.00 30.98
CA ASP A 697 -4.81 2.27 31.97
C ASP A 697 -4.02 1.08 31.38
N GLN A 698 -4.28 0.73 30.10
CA GLN A 698 -3.54 -0.28 29.34
C GLN A 698 -2.64 0.34 28.27
N SER A 699 -2.58 1.65 28.14
CA SER A 699 -1.78 2.32 27.10
C SER A 699 -0.30 2.44 27.51
N LEU A 700 0.59 2.23 26.55
CA LEU A 700 2.00 2.60 26.65
C LEU A 700 2.21 3.99 26.06
N VAL A 701 2.66 4.94 26.88
CA VAL A 701 2.87 6.34 26.49
C VAL A 701 4.35 6.70 26.57
N LEU A 702 4.89 7.31 25.53
CA LEU A 702 6.25 7.85 25.46
C LEU A 702 6.20 9.37 25.31
N MET A 703 6.69 10.09 26.31
CA MET A 703 6.74 11.57 26.31
C MET A 703 8.20 12.02 26.36
N ASP A 704 8.68 12.67 25.32
CA ASP A 704 10.08 13.14 25.24
C ASP A 704 10.13 14.67 25.24
N GLU A 705 10.70 15.22 26.33
CA GLU A 705 11.08 16.62 26.49
C GLU A 705 9.95 17.63 26.22
N ILE A 706 8.76 17.38 26.80
CA ILE A 706 7.61 18.28 26.68
C ILE A 706 7.81 19.61 27.40
N GLY A 707 7.29 20.71 26.81
CA GLY A 707 7.36 22.06 27.40
C GLY A 707 8.56 22.91 26.97
N ARG A 708 9.34 22.46 25.97
CA ARG A 708 10.53 23.22 25.49
C ARG A 708 10.20 24.46 24.67
N GLY A 709 9.04 24.53 24.02
CA GLY A 709 8.65 25.57 23.09
C GLY A 709 8.13 26.87 23.73
N THR A 710 8.14 26.99 25.07
CA THR A 710 7.60 28.12 25.83
C THR A 710 8.53 28.60 26.95
N SER A 711 8.04 29.47 27.87
CA SER A 711 8.84 29.91 29.01
C SER A 711 9.11 28.71 29.96
N THR A 712 10.24 28.76 30.69
CA THR A 712 10.65 27.66 31.56
C THR A 712 9.59 27.29 32.60
N PHE A 713 8.91 28.28 33.20
CA PHE A 713 7.91 28.02 34.20
C PHE A 713 6.61 27.47 33.62
N ASP A 714 6.14 27.99 32.48
CA ASP A 714 4.96 27.47 31.79
C ASP A 714 5.22 26.02 31.32
N GLY A 715 6.40 25.78 30.73
CA GLY A 715 6.80 24.45 30.28
C GLY A 715 6.88 23.44 31.43
N LEU A 716 7.46 23.82 32.57
CA LEU A 716 7.52 22.98 33.77
C LEU A 716 6.13 22.69 34.33
N SER A 717 5.27 23.70 34.45
CA SER A 717 3.91 23.56 34.95
C SER A 717 3.07 22.63 34.09
N LEU A 718 3.15 22.77 32.76
CA LEU A 718 2.46 21.88 31.82
C LEU A 718 3.00 20.45 31.89
N ALA A 719 4.32 20.28 31.89
CA ALA A 719 4.94 18.95 31.99
C ALA A 719 4.56 18.25 33.29
N ALA A 720 4.52 18.97 34.42
CA ALA A 720 4.10 18.43 35.72
C ALA A 720 2.62 18.01 35.71
N ALA A 721 1.72 18.85 35.17
CA ALA A 721 0.32 18.54 35.06
C ALA A 721 0.05 17.33 34.15
N ILE A 722 0.72 17.26 32.99
CA ILE A 722 0.60 16.13 32.06
C ILE A 722 1.13 14.83 32.71
N ALA A 723 2.27 14.87 33.38
CA ALA A 723 2.83 13.70 34.06
C ALA A 723 1.88 13.22 35.19
N HIS A 724 1.30 14.15 35.96
CA HIS A 724 0.33 13.84 36.98
C HIS A 724 -0.94 13.21 36.41
N GLU A 725 -1.49 13.78 35.34
CA GLU A 725 -2.67 13.25 34.64
C GLU A 725 -2.46 11.83 34.14
N LEU A 726 -1.33 11.57 33.46
CA LEU A 726 -0.98 10.25 32.93
C LEU A 726 -0.78 9.21 34.05
N ALA A 727 -0.14 9.61 35.16
CA ALA A 727 0.18 8.68 36.26
C ALA A 727 -1.04 8.34 37.13
N LEU A 728 -1.86 9.32 37.51
CA LEU A 728 -2.89 9.17 38.52
C LEU A 728 -4.30 9.08 37.97
N VAL A 729 -4.63 9.81 36.90
CA VAL A 729 -5.96 9.82 36.31
C VAL A 729 -6.10 8.77 35.24
N LYS A 730 -5.24 8.83 34.20
CA LYS A 730 -5.23 7.86 33.11
C LYS A 730 -4.63 6.52 33.54
N LYS A 731 -3.68 6.54 34.46
CA LYS A 731 -2.96 5.37 34.98
C LYS A 731 -2.26 4.58 33.89
N SER A 732 -1.80 5.27 32.83
CA SER A 732 -1.11 4.66 31.70
C SER A 732 0.33 4.26 32.06
N PHE A 733 0.88 3.25 31.40
CA PHE A 733 2.29 2.91 31.47
C PHE A 733 3.07 3.96 30.71
N THR A 734 3.85 4.79 31.42
CA THR A 734 4.42 5.99 30.79
C THR A 734 5.94 6.07 30.99
N LEU A 735 6.66 6.32 29.90
CA LEU A 735 8.07 6.69 29.88
C LEU A 735 8.15 8.19 29.61
N PHE A 736 8.57 8.98 30.57
CA PHE A 736 8.55 10.43 30.57
C PHE A 736 9.97 11.00 30.65
N ALA A 737 10.59 11.28 29.52
CA ALA A 737 11.91 11.89 29.49
C ALA A 737 11.81 13.41 29.65
N THR A 738 12.62 13.99 30.51
CA THR A 738 12.58 15.41 30.84
C THR A 738 13.95 16.00 31.17
N HIS A 739 14.06 17.31 30.98
CA HIS A 739 15.17 18.13 31.49
C HIS A 739 14.82 18.89 32.76
N TYR A 740 13.54 18.88 33.16
CA TYR A 740 13.09 19.52 34.36
C TYR A 740 13.37 18.61 35.56
N PHE A 741 14.41 18.91 36.34
CA PHE A 741 14.77 18.14 37.54
C PHE A 741 13.70 18.22 38.63
N GLU A 742 12.92 19.30 38.64
CA GLU A 742 11.81 19.51 39.56
C GLU A 742 10.75 18.39 39.45
N LEU A 743 10.58 17.80 38.26
CA LEU A 743 9.66 16.69 38.05
C LEU A 743 10.06 15.41 38.79
N THR A 744 11.31 15.26 39.20
CA THR A 744 11.75 14.12 40.02
C THR A 744 11.12 14.10 41.42
N LYS A 745 10.61 15.25 41.89
CA LYS A 745 9.89 15.34 43.14
C LYS A 745 8.49 14.72 43.10
N LEU A 746 7.93 14.47 41.91
CA LEU A 746 6.63 13.77 41.73
C LEU A 746 6.61 12.40 42.40
N GLU A 747 7.72 11.69 42.47
CA GLU A 747 7.86 10.40 43.16
C GLU A 747 7.45 10.51 44.67
N GLN A 748 7.64 11.67 45.27
CA GLN A 748 7.30 11.89 46.68
C GLN A 748 5.80 12.11 46.92
N THR A 749 5.09 12.63 45.89
CA THR A 749 3.65 12.97 45.99
C THR A 749 2.76 11.97 45.28
N ALA A 750 3.32 11.21 44.32
CA ALA A 750 2.57 10.26 43.50
C ALA A 750 3.20 8.85 43.57
N PRO A 751 2.59 7.90 44.27
CA PRO A 751 3.16 6.57 44.47
C PRO A 751 3.31 5.72 43.20
N GLU A 752 2.63 6.09 42.12
CA GLU A 752 2.73 5.43 40.79
C GLU A 752 3.93 5.91 39.96
N VAL A 753 4.67 6.92 40.46
CA VAL A 753 5.82 7.52 39.79
C VAL A 753 7.13 7.01 40.37
N ALA A 754 8.09 6.71 39.50
CA ALA A 754 9.47 6.38 39.90
C ALA A 754 10.46 7.15 39.03
N ASN A 755 11.61 7.47 39.60
CA ASN A 755 12.69 8.14 38.88
C ASN A 755 13.72 7.11 38.37
N VAL A 756 14.17 7.33 37.14
CA VAL A 756 15.33 6.64 36.56
C VAL A 756 16.22 7.66 35.81
N HIS A 757 17.49 7.36 35.67
CA HIS A 757 18.39 8.24 34.93
C HIS A 757 19.31 7.46 34.00
N VAL A 758 19.72 8.08 32.91
CA VAL A 758 20.77 7.54 32.04
C VAL A 758 22.11 7.98 32.57
N ALA A 759 22.92 6.98 32.93
CA ALA A 759 24.21 7.18 33.60
C ALA A 759 25.26 7.82 32.68
N ALA A 760 25.97 8.80 33.24
CA ALA A 760 27.14 9.40 32.59
C ALA A 760 28.24 9.63 33.64
N VAL A 761 29.47 9.38 33.29
CA VAL A 761 30.62 9.53 34.17
C VAL A 761 31.53 10.63 33.66
N GLU A 762 31.90 11.55 34.54
CA GLU A 762 32.90 12.59 34.22
C GLU A 762 34.31 12.05 34.58
N ASN A 763 35.15 11.90 33.53
CA ASN A 763 36.52 11.47 33.69
C ASN A 763 37.49 12.55 33.14
N LYS A 764 38.28 13.22 34.01
CA LYS A 764 39.30 14.21 33.63
C LYS A 764 38.79 15.24 32.60
N ASN A 765 37.68 15.90 32.87
CA ASN A 765 37.03 16.87 31.98
C ASN A 765 36.41 16.33 30.67
N LYS A 766 36.26 15.03 30.55
CA LYS A 766 35.49 14.38 29.47
C LYS A 766 34.30 13.65 30.06
N ILE A 767 33.14 13.76 29.44
CA ILE A 767 31.98 12.92 29.77
C ILE A 767 32.07 11.65 28.95
N VAL A 768 31.82 10.53 29.61
CA VAL A 768 31.58 9.23 29.01
C VAL A 768 30.13 8.87 29.28
N PHE A 769 29.34 8.72 28.24
CA PHE A 769 27.96 8.23 28.33
C PHE A 769 28.03 6.70 28.46
N LEU A 770 27.48 6.16 29.54
CA LEU A 770 27.45 4.71 29.75
C LEU A 770 26.26 4.06 29.01
N HIS A 771 25.27 4.86 28.61
CA HIS A 771 24.01 4.40 28.00
C HIS A 771 23.26 3.39 28.88
N GLU A 772 23.52 3.38 30.18
CA GLU A 772 22.94 2.52 31.19
C GLU A 772 21.86 3.29 31.96
N VAL A 773 20.68 2.68 32.10
CA VAL A 773 19.57 3.25 32.90
C VAL A 773 19.66 2.71 34.31
N GLN A 774 19.66 3.61 35.28
CA GLN A 774 19.76 3.29 36.71
C GLN A 774 18.59 3.90 37.47
N ASP A 775 18.17 3.28 38.57
CA ASP A 775 17.11 3.80 39.45
C ASP A 775 17.53 5.12 40.13
N GLY A 776 16.57 5.98 40.39
CA GLY A 776 16.76 7.28 41.02
C GLY A 776 17.01 8.42 40.02
N PRO A 777 16.95 9.68 40.49
CA PRO A 777 17.19 10.85 39.65
C PRO A 777 18.69 11.05 39.32
N ALA A 778 18.97 11.71 38.19
CA ALA A 778 20.36 12.12 37.86
C ALA A 778 20.87 13.13 38.89
N ASN A 779 22.13 12.98 39.29
CA ASN A 779 22.75 13.83 40.35
C ASN A 779 23.07 15.26 39.90
N GLN A 780 23.17 15.52 38.55
CA GLN A 780 23.50 16.85 38.00
C GLN A 780 23.20 16.94 36.51
N SER A 781 23.10 18.19 36.01
CA SER A 781 22.95 18.43 34.58
C SER A 781 24.29 18.42 33.85
N TYR A 782 24.35 17.78 32.67
CA TYR A 782 25.59 17.65 31.90
C TYR A 782 25.67 18.59 30.70
N GLY A 783 24.76 19.60 30.58
CA GLY A 783 24.68 20.47 29.43
C GLY A 783 25.96 21.24 29.12
N ILE A 784 26.64 21.79 30.13
CA ILE A 784 27.89 22.53 29.96
C ILE A 784 29.03 21.61 29.49
N ALA A 785 29.03 20.38 29.96
CA ALA A 785 30.05 19.42 29.60
C ALA A 785 29.82 18.86 28.18
N VAL A 786 28.58 18.72 27.74
CA VAL A 786 28.23 18.42 26.35
C VAL A 786 28.63 19.57 25.42
N ALA A 787 28.39 20.82 25.82
CA ALA A 787 28.85 21.98 25.08
C ALA A 787 30.40 22.03 24.91
N GLN A 788 31.13 21.58 25.92
CA GLN A 788 32.56 21.43 25.82
C GLN A 788 33.00 20.36 24.81
N LEU A 789 32.33 19.21 24.80
CA LEU A 789 32.54 18.16 23.79
C LEU A 789 32.20 18.62 22.35
N ALA A 790 31.20 19.45 22.20
CA ALA A 790 30.82 20.06 20.94
C ALA A 790 31.79 21.14 20.42
N GLY A 791 32.85 21.44 21.19
CA GLY A 791 33.88 22.39 20.78
C GLY A 791 33.60 23.86 21.14
N VAL A 792 32.67 24.13 22.06
CA VAL A 792 32.47 25.51 22.56
C VAL A 792 33.75 26.00 23.26
N PRO A 793 34.22 27.25 22.99
CA PRO A 793 35.46 27.75 23.55
C PRO A 793 35.53 27.65 25.07
N ASN A 794 36.68 27.23 25.62
CA ASN A 794 36.88 27.02 27.06
C ASN A 794 36.64 28.27 27.93
N SER A 795 36.80 29.48 27.37
CA SER A 795 36.46 30.73 28.05
C SER A 795 34.95 30.86 28.30
N VAL A 796 34.13 30.46 27.33
CA VAL A 796 32.65 30.41 27.44
C VAL A 796 32.22 29.36 28.44
N ILE A 797 32.82 28.17 28.37
CA ILE A 797 32.52 27.04 29.28
C ILE A 797 32.80 27.41 30.73
N ARG A 798 33.98 28.05 31.01
CA ARG A 798 34.30 28.52 32.37
C ARG A 798 33.31 29.54 32.89
N ARG A 799 32.90 30.47 32.03
CA ARG A 799 31.89 31.48 32.40
C ARG A 799 30.53 30.84 32.68
N ALA A 800 30.09 29.88 31.83
CA ALA A 800 28.86 29.15 32.03
C ALA A 800 28.84 28.34 33.33
N ARG A 801 29.94 27.67 33.67
CA ARG A 801 30.07 26.95 34.95
C ARG A 801 29.93 27.89 36.16
N LYS A 802 30.58 29.07 36.12
CA LYS A 802 30.47 30.06 37.18
C LYS A 802 29.05 30.55 37.36
N MET A 803 28.36 30.87 36.25
CA MET A 803 26.98 31.31 36.27
C MET A 803 26.02 30.20 36.76
N LEU A 804 26.26 28.93 36.39
CA LEU A 804 25.46 27.80 36.85
C LEU A 804 25.59 27.64 38.40
N ASN A 805 26.79 27.71 38.95
CA ASN A 805 27.00 27.62 40.39
C ASN A 805 26.31 28.78 41.13
N GLU A 806 26.39 30.01 40.63
CA GLU A 806 25.69 31.15 41.21
C GLU A 806 24.16 31.02 41.17
N LEU A 807 23.64 30.42 40.10
CA LEU A 807 22.19 30.13 39.98
C LEU A 807 21.74 28.99 40.94
N GLN A 808 22.54 27.93 41.06
CA GLN A 808 22.27 26.82 41.98
C GLN A 808 22.33 27.26 43.46
N GLU A 809 23.28 28.10 43.83
CA GLU A 809 23.34 28.68 45.18
C GLU A 809 22.12 29.56 45.48
N ARG A 810 21.66 30.37 44.49
CA ARG A 810 20.44 31.16 44.67
C ARG A 810 19.16 30.32 44.71
N SER A 811 19.10 29.21 44.00
CA SER A 811 17.96 28.27 44.00
C SER A 811 17.85 27.56 45.36
N GLN A 812 18.98 27.16 45.95
CA GLN A 812 19.02 26.57 47.28
C GLN A 812 18.56 27.53 48.42
N LEU A 813 18.83 28.85 48.22
CA LEU A 813 18.35 29.89 49.12
C LEU A 813 16.87 30.20 48.94
N ASN A 814 16.25 29.88 47.77
CA ASN A 814 14.84 30.06 47.44
C ASN A 814 14.00 28.79 47.59
N GLU A 815 14.41 27.79 48.37
CA GLU A 815 13.64 26.54 48.63
C GLU A 815 12.22 26.75 49.23
N GLN A 816 11.74 27.98 49.31
CA GLN A 816 10.38 28.31 49.71
C GLN A 816 9.34 28.30 48.60
N LEU A 817 9.71 28.02 47.36
CA LEU A 817 8.76 27.74 46.25
C LEU A 817 8.74 26.24 45.94
N ASP A 818 8.29 25.47 46.95
CA ASP A 818 7.99 24.05 46.70
C ASP A 818 6.72 23.95 45.86
N LEU A 819 6.84 23.76 44.56
CA LEU A 819 5.73 23.53 43.63
C LEU A 819 4.87 22.31 44.02
N PHE A 820 5.37 21.48 44.95
CA PHE A 820 4.77 20.24 45.42
C PHE A 820 4.54 20.20 46.94
N ALA A 821 4.82 21.29 47.66
CA ALA A 821 4.42 21.38 49.06
C ALA A 821 2.92 21.32 49.15
N ASP A 822 2.39 20.45 50.01
CA ASP A 822 1.00 20.23 50.37
C ASP A 822 0.21 21.55 50.54
N ASN A 823 -0.12 22.17 49.43
CA ASN A 823 -1.31 22.93 49.32
C ASN A 823 -2.39 21.92 48.90
N ASN A 824 -3.09 21.38 49.89
CA ASN A 824 -4.50 21.08 49.77
C ASN A 824 -5.23 22.41 49.47
N VAL A 825 -4.94 23.01 48.33
CA VAL A 825 -5.87 23.78 47.57
C VAL A 825 -6.83 22.71 47.08
N GLU A 826 -7.87 22.41 47.83
CA GLU A 826 -9.15 22.05 47.24
C GLU A 826 -9.27 23.01 46.06
N MET A 827 -8.94 22.57 44.86
CA MET A 827 -9.39 23.20 43.64
C MET A 827 -10.88 23.40 43.91
N PRO A 828 -11.40 24.62 43.84
CA PRO A 828 -12.84 24.78 43.92
C PRO A 828 -13.30 23.79 42.85
N ASP A 829 -14.14 22.80 43.28
CA ASP A 829 -14.81 21.90 42.36
C ASP A 829 -15.08 22.75 41.14
N GLU A 830 -14.40 22.47 40.02
CA GLU A 830 -14.90 22.90 38.73
C GLU A 830 -16.28 22.30 38.77
N LYS A 831 -17.27 23.15 39.09
CA LYS A 831 -18.65 22.84 38.85
C LYS A 831 -18.61 22.22 37.49
N ALA A 832 -18.96 20.93 37.40
CA ALA A 832 -19.16 20.20 36.18
C ALA A 832 -19.69 21.23 35.16
N PRO A 833 -19.01 21.47 34.03
CA PRO A 833 -19.33 22.59 33.13
C PRO A 833 -20.83 22.63 33.05
N GLU A 834 -21.45 23.72 33.52
CA GLU A 834 -22.93 23.84 33.47
C GLU A 834 -23.24 23.41 32.04
N PRO A 835 -24.13 22.42 31.83
CA PRO A 835 -24.36 21.83 30.53
C PRO A 835 -24.52 22.99 29.57
N ASP A 836 -23.71 23.04 28.51
CA ASP A 836 -23.68 24.19 27.59
C ASP A 836 -25.13 24.49 27.23
N ARG A 837 -25.64 25.58 27.79
CA ARG A 837 -27.05 25.94 27.66
C ARG A 837 -27.44 26.10 26.19
N THR A 838 -26.44 26.37 25.35
CA THR A 838 -26.56 26.42 23.90
C THR A 838 -26.76 25.02 23.33
N GLN A 839 -26.03 24.03 23.85
CA GLN A 839 -26.15 22.63 23.44
C GLN A 839 -27.49 22.04 23.89
N ALA A 840 -27.92 22.32 25.13
CA ALA A 840 -29.23 21.91 25.64
C ALA A 840 -30.41 22.51 24.83
N LEU A 841 -30.29 23.76 24.39
CA LEU A 841 -31.28 24.39 23.50
C LEU A 841 -31.29 23.75 22.12
N CYS A 842 -30.13 23.39 21.57
CA CYS A 842 -30.02 22.67 20.29
C CYS A 842 -30.61 21.26 20.37
N GLU A 843 -30.38 20.52 21.45
CA GLU A 843 -30.99 19.20 21.68
C GLU A 843 -32.52 19.27 21.84
N GLU A 844 -33.04 20.33 22.50
CA GLU A 844 -34.47 20.57 22.62
C GLU A 844 -35.10 20.87 21.27
N ILE A 845 -34.45 21.64 20.39
CA ILE A 845 -34.90 21.92 19.03
C ILE A 845 -34.88 20.66 18.17
N ASP A 846 -33.85 19.83 18.31
CA ASP A 846 -33.71 18.60 17.54
C ASP A 846 -34.75 17.52 17.92
N ALA A 847 -35.19 17.51 19.15
CA ALA A 847 -36.18 16.57 19.65
C ALA A 847 -37.64 16.95 19.26
N LEU A 848 -37.86 18.10 18.61
CA LEU A 848 -39.19 18.55 18.23
C LEU A 848 -39.69 17.86 16.96
N ASP A 849 -40.79 17.16 17.04
CA ASP A 849 -41.52 16.63 15.88
C ASP A 849 -42.40 17.73 15.28
N VAL A 850 -41.83 18.43 14.30
CA VAL A 850 -42.45 19.61 13.66
C VAL A 850 -43.77 19.27 12.93
N ASP A 851 -43.88 18.03 12.43
CA ASP A 851 -44.99 17.57 11.63
C ASP A 851 -46.27 17.31 12.49
N GLN A 852 -46.13 17.18 13.79
CA GLN A 852 -47.25 17.01 14.71
C GLN A 852 -47.77 18.34 15.34
N LEU A 853 -47.13 19.47 15.05
CA LEU A 853 -47.50 20.76 15.62
C LEU A 853 -48.57 21.45 14.78
N THR A 854 -49.63 21.96 15.45
CA THR A 854 -50.56 22.89 14.79
C THR A 854 -49.86 24.24 14.57
N PRO A 855 -50.28 25.05 13.58
CA PRO A 855 -49.69 26.37 13.30
C PRO A 855 -49.65 27.32 14.51
N ARG A 856 -50.60 27.22 15.43
CA ARG A 856 -50.63 28.01 16.65
C ARG A 856 -49.60 27.52 17.67
N GLN A 857 -49.49 26.22 17.85
CA GLN A 857 -48.47 25.61 18.72
C GLN A 857 -47.06 25.88 18.20
N ALA A 858 -46.85 25.84 16.90
CA ALA A 858 -45.57 26.15 16.29
C ALA A 858 -45.12 27.61 16.52
N LEU A 859 -46.09 28.55 16.45
CA LEU A 859 -45.83 29.96 16.71
C LEU A 859 -45.52 30.23 18.21
N ASP A 860 -46.28 29.63 19.10
CA ASP A 860 -46.07 29.75 20.56
C ASP A 860 -44.70 29.16 20.94
N LEU A 861 -44.33 28.02 20.39
CA LEU A 861 -43.03 27.36 20.59
C LEU A 861 -41.84 28.18 20.02
N LEU A 862 -42.01 28.83 18.88
CA LEU A 862 -41.01 29.75 18.32
C LEU A 862 -40.73 30.95 19.24
N TYR A 863 -41.78 31.50 19.89
CA TYR A 863 -41.58 32.55 20.90
C TYR A 863 -40.84 32.04 22.13
N GLU A 864 -41.17 30.86 22.62
CA GLU A 864 -40.48 30.22 23.75
C GLU A 864 -39.00 29.93 23.47
N LEU A 865 -38.67 29.38 22.31
CA LEU A 865 -37.30 29.14 21.88
C LEU A 865 -36.51 30.44 21.69
N LYS A 866 -37.18 31.51 21.18
CA LYS A 866 -36.56 32.83 21.04
C LYS A 866 -36.22 33.45 22.38
N ASP A 867 -37.11 33.35 23.38
CA ASP A 867 -36.87 33.88 24.74
C ASP A 867 -35.77 33.10 25.44
N LYS A 868 -35.71 31.76 25.27
CA LYS A 868 -34.59 30.93 25.77
C LYS A 868 -33.26 31.34 25.12
N ALA A 869 -33.27 31.57 23.82
CA ALA A 869 -32.06 31.99 23.10
C ALA A 869 -31.59 33.38 23.53
N GLN A 870 -32.50 34.32 23.71
CA GLN A 870 -32.16 35.66 24.24
C GLN A 870 -31.63 35.61 25.66
N THR A 871 -32.14 34.73 26.52
CA THR A 871 -31.65 34.52 27.87
C THR A 871 -30.22 33.98 27.89
N ILE A 872 -29.90 33.08 26.95
CA ILE A 872 -28.55 32.52 26.77
C ILE A 872 -27.57 33.59 26.25
N LEU A 873 -27.99 34.44 25.32
CA LEU A 873 -27.16 35.50 24.76
C LEU A 873 -26.90 36.69 25.71
N ASN A 874 -27.76 36.89 26.71
CA ASN A 874 -27.64 37.98 27.68
C ASN A 874 -26.91 37.57 28.98
N ASN A 875 -26.62 36.30 29.19
CA ASN A 875 -25.79 35.76 30.26
C ASN A 875 -24.42 35.29 29.72
#